data_42777b1f357bae46fccdeb0f9911b5d0
#
_entry.id   42777b1f357bae46fccdeb0f9911b5d0
#
_cell.length_a   1.000
_cell.length_b   1.000
_cell.length_c   1.000
_cell.angle_alpha   90.00
_cell.angle_beta   90.00
_cell.angle_gamma   90.00
#
_symmetry.space_group_name_H-M   'P 1'
#
loop_
_entity.id
_entity.type
_entity.pdbx_description
1 polymer ?
#
loop_
_entity_poly.entity_id
_entity_poly.type
_entity_poly.pdbx_seq_one_letter_code
_entity_poly.pdbx_strand_id
1 'polypeptide(L)'
;MQMRYLSACLMLLLNGPLHANEVKQQTTDPQCNDKNNKQCKEIERITVKGQYIGIEVPEVIGRAYLDRDFIEATPKGNGDINELIALLPGVQLSEDYYSIDNLAEISAPEISISGAKPWQTGFMIDGMNYNNRLDPASASRIGASENEVSGGVQSMNINSQIVESITVYDHNIPADFGDFSGGVVDAETISPFSTDTRVSFGIRGNRSDWGEYHIIDNDEPDDTAEGKDDLEPPIYEKTNIDFSIQKKLNEQHALLMSVSYLKSDISDISLSAQKVESRENINALLKYSYRDGWVDSLDLSVMYAPYTSDSYLKDVLNSDYQVEGGSIGFTANLAEETRFGHFSSEFNMSQSDNNRTGPEHYYIWLQAKGKEWGQLADQSVDSTPVSEYGGYGNLDNTQTSFNWRNTLTLERKKWGNTEHAIRVGAELNHQNYERTRQQNYYKYDSPVQYSSTNAQLNCSGYTLDCVEQSFYVDLDTLAEQLGGSIDFNNPEHLLAYSNNVATTAQYFNSRLVTPRENIDVSLNKAALYATDVITWKQFDFHLGVRYDYDDFFKNHNIAPRLSMGYDVFNDGNTLLTAGLNRYYDAGLLGYKIKEQQKFAYREYRPIQSGYLQAWLPSSYTGNFRYIFDDVKSPYDDEIALGLRHATESFGNFAVKYVHRDKKDQLSRNKETNLKNDGYQYITIYNNGTGESERYSLSWDAKFGDHSIWANASYSQNSESNSDYTATPDNTPIESLVYYEGELMSLSELDTLKANFGRPVTANFGWNTDWTDTFSTGLTATYSGSYTTAIKSSSDQRIGIGSECTTCEAVEIFVPKYEAHTFDSRIMFALSSRWDYQISQSQSVEVRLDISNLFNARSHAITEGNSGIEPGRMFWLGVSYNYE
;
A
#
# COMPACT_ATOMS: atom_id res chain seq x y z
N MET A 1 -27.70 -4.15 5.90
CA MET A 1 -28.28 -4.16 7.27
C MET A 1 -27.63 -3.13 8.19
N GLN A 2 -26.52 -2.54 7.80
CA GLN A 2 -25.69 -1.60 8.58
C GLN A 2 -26.19 -0.14 8.60
N MET A 3 -26.95 0.28 7.63
CA MET A 3 -27.44 1.69 7.54
C MET A 3 -28.50 2.11 8.59
N ARG A 4 -29.05 1.18 9.37
CA ARG A 4 -30.10 1.49 10.35
C ARG A 4 -29.61 1.94 11.74
N TYR A 5 -28.33 1.75 12.07
CA TYR A 5 -27.79 2.13 13.38
C TYR A 5 -27.14 3.52 13.40
N LEU A 6 -26.66 4.02 12.27
CA LEU A 6 -26.12 5.39 12.19
C LEU A 6 -27.19 6.47 12.33
N SER A 7 -28.43 6.22 11.86
CA SER A 7 -29.55 7.18 12.00
C SER A 7 -30.02 7.38 13.44
N ALA A 8 -29.77 6.41 14.34
CA ALA A 8 -30.23 6.51 15.73
C ALA A 8 -29.28 7.36 16.60
N CYS A 9 -27.99 7.38 16.34
CA CYS A 9 -27.04 8.23 17.07
C CYS A 9 -27.10 9.70 16.64
N LEU A 10 -27.40 9.99 15.38
CA LEU A 10 -27.48 11.37 14.88
C LEU A 10 -28.73 12.12 15.37
N MET A 11 -29.83 11.40 15.62
CA MET A 11 -31.10 12.02 16.12
C MET A 11 -31.10 12.35 17.63
N LEU A 12 -30.19 11.81 18.41
CA LEU A 12 -30.10 12.11 19.86
C LEU A 12 -29.33 13.39 20.18
N LEU A 13 -28.60 13.96 19.22
CA LEU A 13 -27.80 15.18 19.41
C LEU A 13 -28.52 16.48 19.00
N LEU A 14 -29.72 16.40 18.36
CA LEU A 14 -30.40 17.55 17.80
C LEU A 14 -31.59 18.10 18.61
N ASN A 15 -31.94 17.49 19.75
CA ASN A 15 -33.15 17.88 20.53
C ASN A 15 -32.88 18.41 21.95
N GLY A 16 -31.82 19.20 22.15
CA GLY A 16 -31.63 19.96 23.39
C GLY A 16 -32.06 21.43 23.20
N PRO A 17 -32.84 22.04 24.14
CA PRO A 17 -33.27 23.43 23.96
C PRO A 17 -32.14 24.41 24.22
N LEU A 18 -31.85 25.26 23.21
CA LEU A 18 -30.94 26.39 23.27
C LEU A 18 -31.55 27.50 24.14
N HIS A 19 -30.98 27.76 25.31
CA HIS A 19 -31.16 28.99 26.03
C HIS A 19 -29.89 29.82 25.96
N ALA A 20 -29.93 30.86 25.16
CA ALA A 20 -28.90 31.90 25.13
C ALA A 20 -29.05 32.81 26.37
N ASN A 21 -27.99 32.97 27.13
CA ASN A 21 -27.83 34.09 28.07
C ASN A 21 -26.55 34.83 27.68
N GLU A 22 -26.77 36.11 27.25
CA GLU A 22 -25.70 37.09 27.09
C GLU A 22 -25.01 37.37 28.45
N VAL A 23 -23.68 37.24 28.51
CA VAL A 23 -22.87 37.85 29.56
C VAL A 23 -21.75 38.66 28.93
N LYS A 24 -21.72 39.93 29.33
CA LYS A 24 -20.82 41.01 28.89
C LYS A 24 -19.35 40.67 29.18
N GLN A 25 -18.51 40.98 28.21
CA GLN A 25 -17.05 41.03 28.35
C GLN A 25 -16.60 42.00 29.47
N GLN A 26 -15.73 41.55 30.32
CA GLN A 26 -14.74 42.38 31.00
C GLN A 26 -13.38 41.77 30.84
N THR A 27 -12.57 42.46 30.05
CA THR A 27 -11.13 42.20 29.87
C THR A 27 -10.40 42.64 31.13
N THR A 28 -9.67 41.77 31.82
CA THR A 28 -8.49 42.11 32.61
C THR A 28 -7.51 40.94 32.60
N ASP A 29 -6.39 41.21 31.97
CA ASP A 29 -5.20 40.41 31.95
C ASP A 29 -4.53 40.42 33.35
N PRO A 30 -4.32 39.31 34.07
CA PRO A 30 -3.49 39.34 35.25
C PRO A 30 -2.07 38.92 34.89
N GLN A 31 -1.18 39.87 34.79
CA GLN A 31 0.27 39.64 34.82
C GLN A 31 0.64 38.81 36.08
N CYS A 32 1.07 37.60 35.91
CA CYS A 32 1.73 36.80 36.95
C CYS A 32 3.12 37.40 37.24
N ASN A 33 3.19 38.23 38.24
CA ASN A 33 4.44 38.86 38.70
C ASN A 33 4.62 38.65 40.23
N ASP A 34 4.60 37.35 40.65
CA ASP A 34 4.96 37.03 42.03
C ASP A 34 5.64 35.66 42.12
N LYS A 35 6.95 35.67 42.41
CA LYS A 35 7.84 34.52 42.51
C LYS A 35 7.53 33.54 43.68
N ASN A 36 6.46 33.73 44.42
CA ASN A 36 6.15 32.93 45.63
C ASN A 36 4.75 32.25 45.58
N ASN A 37 4.04 32.25 44.49
CA ASN A 37 2.75 31.61 44.43
C ASN A 37 2.87 30.17 43.83
N LYS A 38 2.67 29.17 44.70
CA LYS A 38 2.75 27.72 44.41
C LYS A 38 1.67 27.19 43.43
N GLN A 39 0.83 28.06 42.84
CA GLN A 39 -0.25 27.71 41.94
C GLN A 39 0.02 28.02 40.45
N CYS A 40 1.16 28.62 40.11
CA CYS A 40 1.60 28.75 38.75
C CYS A 40 2.70 27.70 38.47
N LYS A 41 2.33 26.44 38.39
CA LYS A 41 3.09 25.48 37.64
C LYS A 41 2.62 25.63 36.17
N GLU A 42 3.29 26.50 35.42
CA GLU A 42 3.32 26.34 33.96
C GLU A 42 3.77 24.90 33.68
N ILE A 43 2.85 24.13 33.17
CA ILE A 43 3.22 22.99 32.35
C ILE A 43 3.89 23.65 31.16
N GLU A 44 5.23 23.66 31.12
CA GLU A 44 5.95 23.94 29.88
C GLU A 44 5.46 22.93 28.84
N ARG A 45 4.38 23.28 28.15
CA ARG A 45 4.19 22.80 26.80
C ARG A 45 5.36 23.36 26.05
N ILE A 46 6.37 22.53 25.79
CA ILE A 46 7.37 22.81 24.77
C ILE A 46 6.59 22.80 23.47
N THR A 47 6.03 23.95 23.13
CA THR A 47 5.53 24.20 21.78
C THR A 47 6.79 24.35 20.95
N VAL A 48 7.23 23.26 20.37
CA VAL A 48 8.30 23.26 19.38
C VAL A 48 7.76 23.98 18.17
N LYS A 49 7.92 25.28 18.12
CA LYS A 49 7.59 26.08 16.94
C LYS A 49 8.52 25.67 15.82
N GLY A 50 7.95 24.99 14.81
CA GLY A 50 8.54 24.86 13.48
C GLY A 50 9.89 24.14 13.44
N GLN A 51 9.93 22.86 13.71
CA GLN A 51 11.07 22.04 13.29
C GLN A 51 10.69 21.32 12.00
N TYR A 52 11.28 21.81 10.92
CA TYR A 52 11.15 21.22 9.61
C TYR A 52 11.98 19.94 9.50
N ILE A 53 11.46 19.01 8.77
CA ILE A 53 11.95 17.72 8.30
C ILE A 53 13.32 17.25 8.79
N GLY A 54 13.30 16.20 9.60
CA GLY A 54 14.47 15.32 9.81
C GLY A 54 15.42 15.74 10.91
N ILE A 55 15.06 16.71 11.76
CA ILE A 55 15.91 17.17 12.86
C ILE A 55 15.47 16.59 14.19
N GLU A 56 16.36 15.86 14.81
CA GLU A 56 16.21 15.31 16.14
C GLU A 56 16.31 16.44 17.20
N VAL A 57 15.37 16.46 18.13
CA VAL A 57 15.52 17.24 19.36
C VAL A 57 16.23 16.39 20.41
N PRO A 58 17.02 17.00 21.33
CA PRO A 58 17.79 16.27 22.34
C PRO A 58 16.98 15.26 23.15
N GLU A 59 15.70 15.54 23.38
CA GLU A 59 14.81 14.73 24.21
C GLU A 59 14.19 13.53 23.45
N VAL A 60 14.26 13.51 22.10
CA VAL A 60 13.68 12.44 21.28
C VAL A 60 14.56 12.15 20.08
N ILE A 61 15.31 11.07 20.18
CA ILE A 61 16.22 10.55 19.18
C ILE A 61 15.45 9.64 18.23
N GLY A 62 15.67 9.75 16.91
CA GLY A 62 15.16 8.78 15.93
C GLY A 62 13.83 9.12 15.30
N ARG A 63 13.32 10.35 15.40
CA ARG A 63 12.08 10.76 14.76
C ARG A 63 12.24 11.95 13.81
N ALA A 64 11.42 11.94 12.76
CA ALA A 64 11.08 13.10 11.95
C ALA A 64 9.66 13.56 12.31
N TYR A 65 9.42 14.86 12.35
CA TYR A 65 8.13 15.44 12.68
C TYR A 65 7.68 16.38 11.56
N LEU A 66 6.50 16.15 11.02
CA LEU A 66 5.84 16.95 10.00
C LEU A 66 4.65 17.63 10.67
N ASP A 67 4.73 18.94 10.84
CA ASP A 67 3.65 19.73 11.44
C ASP A 67 2.60 20.16 10.40
N ARG A 68 1.55 20.79 10.88
CA ARG A 68 0.46 21.27 10.03
C ARG A 68 0.93 22.26 8.97
N ASP A 69 1.86 23.17 9.31
CA ASP A 69 2.38 24.16 8.39
C ASP A 69 3.13 23.50 7.22
N PHE A 70 3.89 22.46 7.49
CA PHE A 70 4.55 21.66 6.47
C PHE A 70 3.52 20.94 5.57
N ILE A 71 2.51 20.28 6.17
CA ILE A 71 1.43 19.57 5.44
C ILE A 71 0.68 20.53 4.51
N GLU A 72 0.40 21.76 4.96
CA GLU A 72 -0.31 22.77 4.17
C GLU A 72 0.55 23.36 3.04
N ALA A 73 1.84 23.54 3.25
CA ALA A 73 2.73 24.15 2.27
C ALA A 73 3.16 23.18 1.15
N THR A 74 3.05 21.86 1.37
CA THR A 74 3.46 20.83 0.41
C THR A 74 2.37 20.54 -0.62
N PRO A 75 2.72 20.29 -1.91
CA PRO A 75 1.76 19.80 -2.90
C PRO A 75 1.07 18.53 -2.41
N LYS A 76 -0.27 18.49 -2.52
CA LYS A 76 -1.07 17.44 -1.86
C LYS A 76 -1.35 16.22 -2.72
N GLY A 77 -1.09 16.24 -4.03
CA GLY A 77 -1.43 15.11 -4.89
C GLY A 77 -2.86 14.59 -4.68
N ASN A 78 -3.03 13.30 -4.42
CA ASN A 78 -4.31 12.72 -3.98
C ASN A 78 -4.72 13.12 -2.55
N GLY A 79 -3.81 13.70 -1.77
CA GLY A 79 -4.00 14.07 -0.36
C GLY A 79 -3.58 12.99 0.62
N ASP A 80 -2.91 11.94 0.19
CA ASP A 80 -2.42 10.87 1.06
C ASP A 80 -1.18 11.31 1.87
N ILE A 81 -1.07 10.80 3.09
CA ILE A 81 0.06 11.14 3.97
C ILE A 81 1.38 10.51 3.53
N ASN A 82 1.36 9.39 2.79
CA ASN A 82 2.57 8.72 2.33
C ASN A 82 3.34 9.55 1.29
N GLU A 83 2.65 10.36 0.48
CA GLU A 83 3.29 11.32 -0.42
C GLU A 83 4.12 12.36 0.33
N LEU A 84 3.66 12.79 1.52
CA LEU A 84 4.39 13.72 2.40
C LEU A 84 5.58 13.05 3.07
N ILE A 85 5.39 11.82 3.57
CA ILE A 85 6.42 11.05 4.26
C ILE A 85 7.57 10.68 3.32
N ALA A 86 7.28 10.47 2.03
CA ALA A 86 8.29 10.18 1.00
C ALA A 86 9.32 11.29 0.80
N LEU A 87 9.07 12.50 1.29
CA LEU A 87 10.03 13.61 1.30
C LEU A 87 11.09 13.47 2.40
N LEU A 88 10.95 12.51 3.31
CA LEU A 88 11.94 12.26 4.38
C LEU A 88 13.13 11.45 3.86
N PRO A 89 14.32 11.64 4.43
CA PRO A 89 15.51 10.89 4.02
C PRO A 89 15.36 9.40 4.31
N GLY A 90 15.63 8.55 3.31
CA GLY A 90 15.55 7.09 3.44
C GLY A 90 14.14 6.52 3.40
N VAL A 91 13.17 7.33 2.99
CA VAL A 91 11.83 6.88 2.62
C VAL A 91 11.71 6.88 1.10
N GLN A 92 11.19 5.82 0.52
CA GLN A 92 10.99 5.69 -0.92
C GLN A 92 9.55 5.27 -1.21
N LEU A 93 8.94 5.90 -2.23
CA LEU A 93 7.71 5.42 -2.84
C LEU A 93 8.01 4.23 -3.76
N SER A 94 7.04 3.36 -3.93
CA SER A 94 7.06 2.34 -4.98
C SER A 94 7.29 2.98 -6.35
N GLU A 95 8.05 2.33 -7.24
CA GLU A 95 8.25 2.80 -8.61
C GLU A 95 6.92 2.85 -9.39
N ASP A 96 5.96 1.98 -9.05
CA ASP A 96 4.62 1.96 -9.64
C ASP A 96 3.85 3.26 -9.42
N TYR A 97 4.15 4.01 -8.35
CA TYR A 97 3.53 5.33 -8.12
C TYR A 97 3.78 6.30 -9.28
N TYR A 98 4.92 6.17 -9.95
CA TYR A 98 5.31 7.01 -11.09
C TYR A 98 4.88 6.42 -12.43
N SER A 99 4.22 5.26 -12.44
CA SER A 99 3.72 4.58 -13.63
C SER A 99 2.43 5.24 -14.15
N ILE A 100 2.24 5.15 -15.47
CA ILE A 100 1.00 5.56 -16.12
C ILE A 100 -0.18 4.72 -15.62
N ASP A 101 0.04 3.44 -15.29
CA ASP A 101 -0.99 2.51 -14.87
C ASP A 101 -1.60 2.87 -13.50
N ASN A 102 -0.81 3.57 -12.66
CA ASN A 102 -1.25 4.04 -11.33
C ASN A 102 -1.66 5.52 -11.30
N LEU A 103 -1.61 6.22 -12.42
CA LEU A 103 -1.91 7.66 -12.46
C LEU A 103 -3.32 7.99 -11.94
N ALA A 104 -4.28 7.13 -12.20
CA ALA A 104 -5.66 7.29 -11.75
C ALA A 104 -5.96 6.60 -10.41
N GLU A 105 -4.97 5.96 -9.76
CA GLU A 105 -5.12 5.37 -8.43
C GLU A 105 -5.35 6.42 -7.36
N ILE A 106 -6.14 6.05 -6.34
CA ILE A 106 -6.47 6.88 -5.18
C ILE A 106 -6.17 6.21 -3.83
N SER A 107 -5.76 4.94 -3.84
CA SER A 107 -5.27 4.27 -2.62
C SER A 107 -3.91 4.82 -2.21
N ALA A 108 -3.58 4.66 -0.93
CA ALA A 108 -2.28 5.07 -0.39
C ALA A 108 -1.13 4.41 -1.15
N PRO A 109 -0.16 5.16 -1.67
CA PRO A 109 1.01 4.59 -2.31
C PRO A 109 1.87 3.82 -1.31
N GLU A 110 2.48 2.73 -1.74
CA GLU A 110 3.40 1.97 -0.89
C GLU A 110 4.68 2.74 -0.61
N ILE A 111 5.15 2.66 0.64
CA ILE A 111 6.43 3.24 1.05
C ILE A 111 7.33 2.20 1.70
N SER A 112 8.63 2.38 1.50
CA SER A 112 9.70 1.69 2.22
C SER A 112 10.42 2.67 3.13
N ILE A 113 10.56 2.32 4.41
CA ILE A 113 11.36 3.08 5.38
C ILE A 113 12.61 2.28 5.72
N SER A 114 13.78 2.87 5.53
CA SER A 114 15.08 2.25 5.83
C SER A 114 15.30 0.89 5.14
N GLY A 115 14.78 0.72 3.92
CA GLY A 115 14.91 -0.50 3.13
C GLY A 115 14.07 -1.68 3.60
N ALA A 116 13.09 -1.43 4.46
CA ALA A 116 12.12 -2.44 4.85
C ALA A 116 11.03 -2.61 3.79
N LYS A 117 10.39 -3.77 3.77
CA LYS A 117 9.20 -3.99 2.94
C LYS A 117 8.04 -3.13 3.47
N PRO A 118 7.09 -2.68 2.61
CA PRO A 118 5.99 -1.82 3.03
C PRO A 118 5.19 -2.36 4.23
N TRP A 119 4.91 -3.67 4.26
CA TRP A 119 4.16 -4.31 5.36
C TRP A 119 4.93 -4.45 6.68
N GLN A 120 6.23 -4.18 6.70
CA GLN A 120 7.05 -4.14 7.91
C GLN A 120 7.01 -2.78 8.62
N THR A 121 6.35 -1.79 8.02
CA THR A 121 6.12 -0.46 8.62
C THR A 121 4.84 -0.47 9.44
N GLY A 122 4.92 0.06 10.67
CA GLY A 122 3.74 0.29 11.52
C GLY A 122 3.07 1.60 11.17
N PHE A 123 1.78 1.58 10.81
CA PHE A 123 0.99 2.77 10.53
C PHE A 123 -0.03 3.00 11.65
N MET A 124 0.01 4.16 12.27
CA MET A 124 -0.86 4.54 13.38
C MET A 124 -1.55 5.88 13.14
N ILE A 125 -2.78 6.03 13.66
CA ILE A 125 -3.51 7.28 13.72
C ILE A 125 -4.22 7.41 15.05
N ASP A 126 -3.97 8.48 15.81
CA ASP A 126 -4.45 8.68 17.19
C ASP A 126 -4.19 7.42 18.08
N GLY A 127 -3.06 6.73 17.89
CA GLY A 127 -2.68 5.49 18.59
C GLY A 127 -3.30 4.20 18.04
N MET A 128 -4.22 4.26 17.07
CA MET A 128 -4.81 3.10 16.43
C MET A 128 -3.93 2.59 15.29
N ASN A 129 -3.52 1.33 15.34
CA ASN A 129 -2.84 0.67 14.22
C ASN A 129 -3.86 0.34 13.12
N TYR A 130 -3.61 0.81 11.88
CA TYR A 130 -4.45 0.57 10.72
C TYR A 130 -3.73 -0.20 9.59
N ASN A 131 -2.71 -0.99 9.94
CA ASN A 131 -2.12 -1.90 8.98
C ASN A 131 -3.12 -2.94 8.48
N ASN A 132 -3.17 -3.12 7.16
CA ASN A 132 -3.88 -4.22 6.55
C ASN A 132 -3.03 -5.50 6.67
N ARG A 133 -3.58 -6.54 7.28
CA ARG A 133 -2.94 -7.86 7.40
C ARG A 133 -3.65 -8.93 6.58
N LEU A 134 -4.71 -8.55 5.85
CA LEU A 134 -5.52 -9.44 5.02
C LEU A 134 -4.71 -10.00 3.86
N ASP A 135 -4.11 -9.11 3.09
CA ASP A 135 -3.31 -9.45 1.92
C ASP A 135 -2.31 -8.34 1.60
N PRO A 136 -1.34 -8.08 2.52
CA PRO A 136 -0.51 -6.89 2.47
C PRO A 136 0.51 -6.88 1.32
N ALA A 137 0.68 -8.00 0.61
CA ALA A 137 1.60 -8.10 -0.53
C ALA A 137 0.87 -7.97 -1.89
N SER A 138 -0.45 -7.94 -1.92
CA SER A 138 -1.24 -7.83 -3.15
C SER A 138 -1.64 -6.40 -3.50
N ALA A 139 -0.74 -5.44 -3.29
CA ALA A 139 -0.98 -4.04 -3.61
C ALA A 139 -1.07 -3.78 -5.12
N SER A 140 -0.42 -4.62 -5.94
CA SER A 140 -0.50 -4.48 -7.39
C SER A 140 -1.85 -4.94 -7.93
N ARG A 141 -2.51 -4.09 -8.71
CA ARG A 141 -3.76 -4.43 -9.43
C ARG A 141 -3.55 -5.50 -10.48
N ILE A 142 -2.38 -5.54 -11.08
CA ILE A 142 -1.99 -6.53 -12.08
C ILE A 142 -1.88 -7.91 -11.43
N GLY A 143 -1.64 -7.97 -10.11
CA GLY A 143 -1.56 -9.19 -9.32
C GLY A 143 -2.88 -9.74 -8.80
N ALA A 144 -4.03 -9.10 -9.07
CA ALA A 144 -5.31 -9.67 -8.66
C ALA A 144 -5.55 -11.03 -9.32
N SER A 145 -5.77 -12.04 -8.50
CA SER A 145 -5.95 -13.43 -8.94
C SER A 145 -7.21 -14.04 -8.34
N GLU A 146 -7.50 -15.27 -8.71
CA GLU A 146 -8.60 -16.01 -8.10
C GLU A 146 -8.44 -16.18 -6.57
N ASN A 147 -7.21 -16.13 -6.04
CA ASN A 147 -6.94 -16.33 -4.62
C ASN A 147 -6.70 -15.05 -3.83
N GLU A 148 -6.56 -13.93 -4.49
CA GLU A 148 -6.19 -12.65 -3.88
C GLU A 148 -7.16 -11.56 -4.30
N VAL A 149 -7.43 -10.65 -3.39
CA VAL A 149 -8.13 -9.39 -3.68
C VAL A 149 -7.10 -8.30 -3.61
N SER A 150 -7.00 -7.48 -4.65
CA SER A 150 -6.10 -6.33 -4.66
C SER A 150 -6.34 -5.46 -3.42
N GLY A 151 -5.29 -5.16 -2.69
CA GLY A 151 -5.31 -4.37 -1.46
C GLY A 151 -3.97 -3.71 -1.23
N GLY A 152 -3.83 -2.87 -0.23
CA GLY A 152 -2.58 -2.22 0.17
C GLY A 152 -2.17 -2.61 1.58
N VAL A 153 -1.01 -2.12 2.03
CA VAL A 153 -0.52 -2.34 3.40
C VAL A 153 -1.29 -1.56 4.46
N GLN A 154 -2.09 -0.60 4.04
CA GLN A 154 -2.94 0.23 4.91
C GLN A 154 -4.40 -0.12 4.69
N SER A 155 -5.16 -0.28 5.77
CA SER A 155 -6.59 -0.53 5.71
C SER A 155 -7.43 0.74 5.52
N MET A 156 -6.81 1.92 5.62
CA MET A 156 -7.42 3.23 5.42
C MET A 156 -6.49 4.10 4.59
N ASN A 157 -7.05 4.83 3.63
CA ASN A 157 -6.34 5.92 2.96
C ASN A 157 -6.58 7.20 3.77
N ILE A 158 -5.58 7.65 4.50
CA ILE A 158 -5.72 8.81 5.39
C ILE A 158 -5.48 10.10 4.61
N ASN A 159 -6.51 10.94 4.55
CA ASN A 159 -6.40 12.27 3.94
C ASN A 159 -5.67 13.23 4.89
N SER A 160 -4.62 13.88 4.39
CA SER A 160 -3.78 14.83 5.13
C SER A 160 -4.55 16.03 5.70
N GLN A 161 -5.77 16.30 5.21
CA GLN A 161 -6.60 17.38 5.73
C GLN A 161 -7.07 17.19 7.16
N ILE A 162 -7.23 15.92 7.61
CA ILE A 162 -7.65 15.63 8.99
C ILE A 162 -6.47 15.52 9.95
N VAL A 163 -5.23 15.59 9.44
CA VAL A 163 -3.99 15.34 10.18
C VAL A 163 -3.41 16.66 10.69
N GLU A 164 -3.11 16.74 11.98
CA GLU A 164 -2.40 17.85 12.63
C GLU A 164 -0.90 17.69 12.48
N SER A 165 -0.42 16.46 12.69
CA SER A 165 1.01 16.15 12.64
C SER A 165 1.26 14.70 12.28
N ILE A 166 2.44 14.44 11.73
CA ILE A 166 2.93 13.09 11.44
C ILE A 166 4.30 12.94 12.07
N THR A 167 4.45 11.95 12.93
CA THR A 167 5.74 11.55 13.47
C THR A 167 6.20 10.27 12.77
N VAL A 168 7.38 10.29 12.18
CA VAL A 168 7.98 9.13 11.54
C VAL A 168 9.22 8.71 12.32
N TYR A 169 9.19 7.50 12.86
CA TYR A 169 10.33 6.88 13.52
C TYR A 169 11.04 5.97 12.52
N ASP A 170 12.22 6.32 12.12
CA ASP A 170 13.03 5.60 11.15
C ASP A 170 14.22 4.85 11.75
N HIS A 171 14.58 5.14 13.01
CA HIS A 171 15.61 4.47 13.83
C HIS A 171 15.47 4.86 15.30
N ASN A 172 16.18 4.17 16.22
CA ASN A 172 16.08 4.39 17.67
C ASN A 172 14.63 4.43 18.19
N ILE A 173 13.78 3.54 17.67
CA ILE A 173 12.35 3.57 17.93
C ILE A 173 12.08 3.15 19.38
N PRO A 174 11.29 3.93 20.17
CA PRO A 174 11.02 3.67 21.57
C PRO A 174 10.39 2.30 21.86
N ALA A 175 10.51 1.81 23.10
CA ALA A 175 9.98 0.53 23.52
C ALA A 175 8.43 0.49 23.56
N ASP A 176 7.77 1.62 23.49
CA ASP A 176 6.31 1.77 23.41
C ASP A 176 5.76 1.13 22.11
N PHE A 177 6.56 1.11 21.06
CA PHE A 177 6.17 0.59 19.74
C PHE A 177 6.64 -0.84 19.54
N GLY A 178 5.77 -1.67 19.04
CA GLY A 178 6.02 -3.04 18.63
C GLY A 178 5.36 -3.36 17.30
N ASP A 179 5.49 -4.60 16.83
CA ASP A 179 4.85 -5.09 15.62
C ASP A 179 5.32 -4.39 14.32
N PHE A 180 6.63 -4.13 14.21
CA PHE A 180 7.28 -3.56 13.04
C PHE A 180 8.76 -3.96 13.00
N SER A 181 9.38 -3.94 11.83
CA SER A 181 10.83 -4.02 11.65
C SER A 181 11.38 -2.90 10.76
N GLY A 182 10.55 -2.24 9.96
CA GLY A 182 10.92 -1.09 9.12
C GLY A 182 10.98 0.22 9.91
N GLY A 183 9.85 0.84 10.07
CA GLY A 183 9.66 2.12 10.77
C GLY A 183 8.28 2.20 11.39
N VAL A 184 7.97 3.33 12.03
CA VAL A 184 6.63 3.64 12.53
C VAL A 184 6.22 5.01 12.04
N VAL A 185 5.04 5.09 11.45
CA VAL A 185 4.35 6.32 11.07
C VAL A 185 3.21 6.51 12.07
N ASP A 186 3.25 7.59 12.82
CA ASP A 186 2.24 7.92 13.83
C ASP A 186 1.63 9.28 13.51
N ALA A 187 0.41 9.26 12.99
CA ALA A 187 -0.35 10.45 12.63
C ALA A 187 -1.30 10.85 13.76
N GLU A 188 -1.35 12.14 14.06
CA GLU A 188 -2.31 12.72 15.00
C GLU A 188 -3.34 13.54 14.24
N THR A 189 -4.63 13.35 14.56
CA THR A 189 -5.70 14.14 13.96
C THR A 189 -5.83 15.49 14.65
N ILE A 190 -6.38 16.49 13.90
CA ILE A 190 -6.59 17.86 14.39
C ILE A 190 -7.30 17.87 15.75
N SER A 191 -6.78 18.68 16.68
CA SER A 191 -7.42 18.86 17.98
C SER A 191 -8.67 19.72 17.88
N PRO A 192 -9.82 19.24 18.40
CA PRO A 192 -11.05 20.06 18.42
C PRO A 192 -10.94 21.36 19.20
N PHE A 193 -9.92 21.52 20.07
CA PHE A 193 -9.67 22.73 20.86
C PHE A 193 -8.77 23.77 20.19
N SER A 194 -8.25 23.50 18.97
CA SER A 194 -7.29 24.42 18.34
C SER A 194 -7.91 25.77 17.95
N THR A 195 -9.22 25.81 17.70
CA THR A 195 -9.95 27.06 17.43
C THR A 195 -11.32 27.08 18.14
N ASP A 196 -11.95 28.26 18.30
CA ASP A 196 -13.29 28.36 18.89
C ASP A 196 -14.38 27.81 17.95
N THR A 197 -14.34 28.20 16.66
CA THR A 197 -15.22 27.66 15.62
C THR A 197 -14.52 27.80 14.28
N ARG A 198 -14.43 26.71 13.54
CA ARG A 198 -13.93 26.70 12.15
C ARG A 198 -14.83 25.82 11.30
N VAL A 199 -15.22 26.33 10.13
CA VAL A 199 -15.94 25.56 9.11
C VAL A 199 -15.19 25.71 7.81
N SER A 200 -14.88 24.58 7.16
CA SER A 200 -14.22 24.58 5.87
C SER A 200 -14.99 23.71 4.88
N PHE A 201 -15.10 24.18 3.65
CA PHE A 201 -15.63 23.41 2.52
C PHE A 201 -14.73 23.63 1.31
N GLY A 202 -14.25 22.56 0.71
CA GLY A 202 -13.37 22.58 -0.44
C GLY A 202 -13.81 21.67 -1.56
N ILE A 203 -13.40 22.01 -2.77
CA ILE A 203 -13.47 21.14 -3.95
C ILE A 203 -12.19 21.31 -4.74
N ARG A 204 -11.60 20.22 -5.20
CA ARG A 204 -10.46 20.24 -6.10
C ARG A 204 -10.54 19.10 -7.11
N GLY A 205 -9.94 19.31 -8.27
CA GLY A 205 -9.97 18.35 -9.36
C GLY A 205 -8.66 18.26 -10.11
N ASN A 206 -8.49 17.11 -10.77
CA ASN A 206 -7.41 16.81 -11.70
C ASN A 206 -8.01 16.06 -12.89
N ARG A 207 -7.50 16.35 -14.11
CA ARG A 207 -7.99 15.72 -15.34
C ARG A 207 -6.82 15.40 -16.25
N SER A 208 -6.94 14.29 -16.97
CA SER A 208 -5.93 13.86 -17.94
C SER A 208 -5.66 14.87 -19.05
N ASP A 209 -6.70 15.61 -19.52
CA ASP A 209 -6.60 16.63 -20.55
C ASP A 209 -5.88 17.93 -20.11
N TRP A 210 -5.61 18.08 -18.81
CA TRP A 210 -4.74 19.14 -18.28
C TRP A 210 -3.28 18.73 -18.20
N GLY A 211 -2.98 17.42 -18.37
CA GLY A 211 -1.66 16.85 -18.25
C GLY A 211 -0.87 16.78 -19.54
N GLU A 212 0.41 16.47 -19.40
CA GLU A 212 1.31 16.14 -20.49
C GLU A 212 1.82 14.69 -20.32
N TYR A 213 2.18 14.05 -21.43
CA TYR A 213 2.64 12.66 -21.46
C TYR A 213 3.85 12.52 -22.36
N HIS A 214 4.71 11.55 -22.06
CA HIS A 214 5.84 11.17 -22.90
C HIS A 214 5.57 9.82 -23.54
N ILE A 215 5.63 9.75 -24.87
CA ILE A 215 5.61 8.48 -25.59
C ILE A 215 7.05 7.98 -25.66
N ILE A 216 7.30 6.78 -25.16
CA ILE A 216 8.61 6.17 -25.12
C ILE A 216 8.80 5.44 -26.46
N ASP A 217 9.66 5.97 -27.30
CA ASP A 217 10.14 5.26 -28.46
C ASP A 217 11.25 4.32 -28.02
N ASN A 218 10.93 3.01 -27.91
CA ASN A 218 11.99 2.03 -27.70
C ASN A 218 12.79 1.95 -29.00
N ASP A 219 13.99 2.55 -29.00
CA ASP A 219 15.01 2.42 -30.06
C ASP A 219 15.54 0.97 -30.19
N GLU A 220 14.68 -0.03 -30.16
CA GLU A 220 15.03 -1.38 -30.58
C GLU A 220 14.83 -1.47 -32.10
N PRO A 221 15.86 -1.94 -32.82
CA PRO A 221 15.80 -2.02 -34.28
C PRO A 221 15.02 -3.26 -34.76
N ASP A 222 13.82 -3.49 -34.22
CA ASP A 222 12.94 -4.53 -34.76
C ASP A 222 11.85 -3.88 -35.58
N ASP A 223 11.91 -4.10 -36.90
CA ASP A 223 11.05 -3.55 -37.95
C ASP A 223 9.58 -3.99 -37.86
N THR A 224 9.10 -4.44 -36.66
CA THR A 224 7.72 -4.86 -36.40
C THR A 224 6.87 -3.82 -35.68
N ALA A 225 7.24 -2.56 -35.73
CA ALA A 225 6.48 -1.46 -35.12
C ALA A 225 5.24 -1.04 -35.97
N GLU A 226 4.45 -2.00 -36.40
CA GLU A 226 3.06 -1.76 -36.80
C GLU A 226 2.20 -1.75 -35.55
N GLY A 227 1.96 -0.58 -34.95
CA GLY A 227 1.12 -0.42 -33.77
C GLY A 227 1.49 0.74 -32.84
N LYS A 228 2.62 1.40 -33.09
CA LYS A 228 3.06 2.54 -32.22
C LYS A 228 2.24 3.83 -32.43
N ASP A 229 1.49 3.95 -33.52
CA ASP A 229 0.64 5.11 -33.78
C ASP A 229 -0.69 5.11 -32.99
N ASP A 230 -0.98 4.04 -32.25
CA ASP A 230 -2.25 3.84 -31.54
C ASP A 230 -2.12 3.96 -29.98
N LEU A 231 -0.95 4.37 -29.45
CA LEU A 231 -0.78 4.59 -28.01
C LEU A 231 -1.48 5.89 -27.60
N GLU A 232 -2.63 5.78 -26.96
CA GLU A 232 -3.37 6.91 -26.42
C GLU A 232 -3.15 7.02 -24.91
N PRO A 233 -2.90 8.26 -24.39
CA PRO A 233 -2.86 8.47 -22.95
C PRO A 233 -4.19 8.10 -22.29
N PRO A 234 -4.18 7.60 -21.04
CA PRO A 234 -5.40 7.24 -20.34
C PRO A 234 -6.28 8.49 -20.12
N ILE A 235 -7.58 8.34 -20.33
CA ILE A 235 -8.57 9.39 -20.06
C ILE A 235 -9.09 9.19 -18.66
N TYR A 236 -8.81 10.13 -17.75
CA TYR A 236 -9.32 10.07 -16.37
C TYR A 236 -9.72 11.45 -15.83
N GLU A 237 -10.57 11.43 -14.82
CA GLU A 237 -10.97 12.59 -14.03
C GLU A 237 -10.97 12.24 -12.55
N LYS A 238 -10.32 13.09 -11.72
CA LYS A 238 -10.34 12.97 -10.26
C LYS A 238 -11.05 14.18 -9.65
N THR A 239 -11.91 13.92 -8.68
CA THR A 239 -12.61 14.96 -7.92
C THR A 239 -12.47 14.67 -6.44
N ASN A 240 -12.04 15.67 -5.68
CA ASN A 240 -12.00 15.62 -4.22
C ASN A 240 -12.92 16.71 -3.65
N ILE A 241 -13.75 16.35 -2.68
CA ILE A 241 -14.68 17.26 -1.97
C ILE A 241 -14.44 17.09 -0.48
N ASP A 242 -14.21 18.19 0.21
CA ASP A 242 -13.87 18.22 1.62
C ASP A 242 -14.83 19.09 2.40
N PHE A 243 -15.22 18.65 3.58
CA PHE A 243 -16.00 19.43 4.54
C PHE A 243 -15.48 19.17 5.94
N SER A 244 -15.27 20.21 6.71
CA SER A 244 -14.96 20.08 8.13
C SER A 244 -15.65 21.13 8.98
N ILE A 245 -16.03 20.76 10.18
CA ILE A 245 -16.51 21.65 11.22
C ILE A 245 -15.80 21.30 12.52
N GLN A 246 -15.19 22.31 13.12
CA GLN A 246 -14.53 22.24 14.40
C GLN A 246 -15.17 23.27 15.31
N LYS A 247 -15.52 22.87 16.54
CA LYS A 247 -16.19 23.74 17.48
C LYS A 247 -15.81 23.44 18.92
N LYS A 248 -15.30 24.45 19.60
CA LYS A 248 -15.20 24.49 21.07
C LYS A 248 -16.58 24.80 21.63
N LEU A 249 -17.20 23.85 22.33
CA LEU A 249 -18.52 23.99 22.92
C LEU A 249 -18.45 24.81 24.20
N ASN A 250 -17.41 24.60 24.98
CA ASN A 250 -17.00 25.37 26.15
C ASN A 250 -15.54 25.02 26.49
N GLU A 251 -15.03 25.51 27.64
CA GLU A 251 -13.63 25.29 28.05
C GLU A 251 -13.28 23.80 28.23
N GLN A 252 -14.25 22.95 28.49
CA GLN A 252 -14.05 21.53 28.77
C GLN A 252 -14.42 20.59 27.61
N HIS A 253 -15.23 21.05 26.64
CA HIS A 253 -15.80 20.20 25.60
C HIS A 253 -15.57 20.81 24.23
N ALA A 254 -15.07 20.00 23.29
CA ALA A 254 -14.91 20.39 21.90
C ALA A 254 -15.25 19.22 20.96
N LEU A 255 -15.62 19.54 19.73
CA LEU A 255 -16.06 18.61 18.70
C LEU A 255 -15.40 18.94 17.37
N LEU A 256 -14.93 17.91 16.65
CA LEU A 256 -14.49 17.96 15.26
C LEU A 256 -15.29 16.94 14.46
N MET A 257 -15.81 17.37 13.32
CA MET A 257 -16.32 16.49 12.28
C MET A 257 -15.65 16.86 10.96
N SER A 258 -15.13 15.88 10.26
CA SER A 258 -14.52 16.08 8.94
C SER A 258 -14.95 14.95 8.02
N VAL A 259 -15.21 15.29 6.75
CA VAL A 259 -15.53 14.33 5.68
C VAL A 259 -14.78 14.75 4.43
N SER A 260 -14.02 13.85 3.85
CA SER A 260 -13.39 14.00 2.54
C SER A 260 -13.89 12.88 1.63
N TYR A 261 -14.23 13.22 0.39
CA TYR A 261 -14.65 12.30 -0.65
C TYR A 261 -13.73 12.47 -1.86
N LEU A 262 -13.04 11.42 -2.24
CA LEU A 262 -12.17 11.37 -3.41
C LEU A 262 -12.71 10.33 -4.39
N LYS A 263 -12.91 10.74 -5.63
CA LYS A 263 -13.35 9.89 -6.74
C LYS A 263 -12.37 9.98 -7.89
N SER A 264 -12.14 8.85 -8.58
CA SER A 264 -11.39 8.76 -9.83
C SER A 264 -12.14 7.89 -10.82
N ASP A 265 -12.45 8.43 -11.99
CA ASP A 265 -13.04 7.71 -13.12
C ASP A 265 -12.00 7.59 -14.24
N ILE A 266 -11.77 6.38 -14.76
CA ILE A 266 -10.86 6.09 -15.87
C ILE A 266 -11.65 5.50 -17.02
N SER A 267 -11.47 6.06 -18.22
CA SER A 267 -12.06 5.55 -19.45
C SER A 267 -10.99 4.83 -20.27
N ASP A 268 -11.28 3.62 -20.70
CA ASP A 268 -10.44 2.85 -21.62
C ASP A 268 -11.34 2.12 -22.64
N ILE A 269 -10.73 1.62 -23.71
CA ILE A 269 -11.41 0.81 -24.71
C ILE A 269 -11.22 -0.66 -24.36
N SER A 270 -12.33 -1.39 -24.24
CA SER A 270 -12.34 -2.84 -24.05
C SER A 270 -13.42 -3.46 -24.95
N LEU A 271 -13.06 -4.50 -25.69
CA LEU A 271 -13.96 -5.14 -26.65
C LEU A 271 -14.57 -4.13 -27.66
N SER A 272 -13.77 -3.18 -28.13
CA SER A 272 -14.16 -2.11 -29.06
C SER A 272 -15.26 -1.16 -28.52
N ALA A 273 -15.49 -1.13 -27.21
CA ALA A 273 -16.42 -0.22 -26.56
C ALA A 273 -15.71 0.55 -25.43
N GLN A 274 -16.11 1.81 -25.24
CA GLN A 274 -15.63 2.59 -24.10
C GLN A 274 -16.19 2.00 -22.82
N LYS A 275 -15.32 1.69 -21.87
CA LYS A 275 -15.64 1.28 -20.50
C LYS A 275 -15.05 2.25 -19.49
N VAL A 276 -15.66 2.35 -18.35
CA VAL A 276 -15.21 3.22 -17.25
C VAL A 276 -14.93 2.35 -16.02
N GLU A 277 -13.75 2.51 -15.45
CA GLU A 277 -13.44 2.07 -14.10
C GLU A 277 -13.66 3.24 -13.15
N SER A 278 -14.26 3.00 -12.01
CA SER A 278 -14.52 4.02 -10.99
C SER A 278 -13.94 3.60 -9.65
N ARG A 279 -13.30 4.55 -8.96
CA ARG A 279 -12.76 4.36 -7.63
C ARG A 279 -13.21 5.46 -6.73
N GLU A 280 -13.65 5.10 -5.54
CA GLU A 280 -14.17 6.04 -4.56
C GLU A 280 -13.58 5.76 -3.18
N ASN A 281 -13.19 6.82 -2.49
CA ASN A 281 -12.75 6.76 -1.10
C ASN A 281 -13.43 7.86 -0.30
N ILE A 282 -13.92 7.52 0.88
CA ILE A 282 -14.44 8.47 1.86
C ILE A 282 -13.52 8.43 3.07
N ASN A 283 -13.21 9.60 3.63
CA ASN A 283 -12.60 9.73 4.95
C ASN A 283 -13.55 10.57 5.82
N ALA A 284 -14.19 9.93 6.79
CA ALA A 284 -15.05 10.59 7.75
C ALA A 284 -14.50 10.43 9.16
N LEU A 285 -14.26 11.53 9.86
CA LEU A 285 -13.80 11.59 11.23
C LEU A 285 -14.80 12.34 12.09
N LEU A 286 -15.18 11.77 13.22
CA LEU A 286 -15.88 12.44 14.30
C LEU A 286 -15.02 12.31 15.57
N LYS A 287 -14.53 13.42 16.10
CA LYS A 287 -13.70 13.47 17.32
C LYS A 287 -14.34 14.36 18.36
N TYR A 288 -14.52 13.83 19.56
CA TYR A 288 -14.95 14.57 20.74
C TYR A 288 -13.80 14.60 21.72
N SER A 289 -13.51 15.79 22.24
CA SER A 289 -12.45 16.01 23.24
C SER A 289 -13.02 16.63 24.51
N TYR A 290 -12.55 16.09 25.64
CA TYR A 290 -12.86 16.58 26.98
C TYR A 290 -11.57 16.92 27.73
N ARG A 291 -11.54 18.04 28.47
CA ARG A 291 -10.37 18.52 29.20
C ARG A 291 -10.76 19.05 30.58
N ASP A 292 -9.84 18.95 31.53
CA ASP A 292 -9.83 19.63 32.83
C ASP A 292 -11.12 19.43 33.68
N GLY A 293 -11.61 18.21 33.77
CA GLY A 293 -12.78 17.91 34.57
C GLY A 293 -12.64 16.72 35.49
N TRP A 294 -13.40 15.63 35.25
CA TRP A 294 -13.31 14.39 36.01
C TRP A 294 -12.07 13.55 35.64
N VAL A 295 -11.47 13.81 34.49
CA VAL A 295 -10.12 13.40 34.06
C VAL A 295 -9.45 14.60 33.42
N ASP A 296 -8.12 14.60 33.33
CA ASP A 296 -7.38 15.70 32.69
C ASP A 296 -7.65 15.75 31.19
N SER A 297 -7.67 14.61 30.51
CA SER A 297 -8.06 14.56 29.11
C SER A 297 -8.72 13.25 28.70
N LEU A 298 -9.72 13.34 27.81
CA LEU A 298 -10.33 12.22 27.14
C LEU A 298 -10.64 12.61 25.68
N ASP A 299 -10.08 11.88 24.75
CA ASP A 299 -10.38 11.98 23.32
C ASP A 299 -11.10 10.72 22.85
N LEU A 300 -12.27 10.89 22.27
CA LEU A 300 -13.03 9.81 21.64
C LEU A 300 -13.14 10.10 20.14
N SER A 301 -12.75 9.16 19.30
CA SER A 301 -12.91 9.34 17.86
C SER A 301 -13.50 8.11 17.17
N VAL A 302 -14.26 8.38 16.12
CA VAL A 302 -14.73 7.39 15.16
C VAL A 302 -14.23 7.80 13.80
N MET A 303 -13.54 6.90 13.13
CA MET A 303 -13.07 7.08 11.77
C MET A 303 -13.74 6.05 10.86
N TYR A 304 -14.25 6.49 9.71
CA TYR A 304 -14.84 5.63 8.69
C TYR A 304 -14.22 5.96 7.34
N ALA A 305 -13.48 5.01 6.79
CA ALA A 305 -12.71 5.20 5.57
C ALA A 305 -12.93 4.04 4.58
N PRO A 306 -14.13 3.90 3.97
CA PRO A 306 -14.40 2.90 2.96
C PRO A 306 -13.70 3.26 1.64
N TYR A 307 -13.34 2.21 0.90
CA TYR A 307 -12.84 2.26 -0.46
C TYR A 307 -13.67 1.34 -1.34
N THR A 308 -14.04 1.80 -2.53
CA THR A 308 -14.75 1.00 -3.52
C THR A 308 -14.07 1.18 -4.89
N SER A 309 -13.90 0.08 -5.60
CA SER A 309 -13.40 0.08 -6.99
C SER A 309 -14.32 -0.78 -7.85
N ASP A 310 -14.99 -0.16 -8.83
CA ASP A 310 -15.70 -0.84 -9.92
C ASP A 310 -14.72 -0.99 -11.09
N SER A 311 -14.42 -2.21 -11.49
CA SER A 311 -13.38 -2.53 -12.46
C SER A 311 -13.82 -3.67 -13.39
N TYR A 312 -12.99 -3.99 -14.38
CA TYR A 312 -13.22 -5.09 -15.31
C TYR A 312 -11.87 -5.67 -15.77
N LEU A 313 -11.89 -6.84 -16.37
CA LEU A 313 -10.72 -7.39 -17.05
C LEU A 313 -10.74 -6.93 -18.51
N LYS A 314 -9.66 -6.28 -18.96
CA LYS A 314 -9.55 -5.74 -20.32
C LYS A 314 -9.71 -6.85 -21.36
N ASP A 315 -10.54 -6.61 -22.37
CA ASP A 315 -10.87 -7.52 -23.47
C ASP A 315 -11.50 -8.86 -23.05
N VAL A 316 -11.98 -8.96 -21.82
CA VAL A 316 -12.71 -10.11 -21.30
C VAL A 316 -14.20 -9.78 -21.23
N LEU A 317 -15.03 -10.61 -21.88
CA LEU A 317 -16.47 -10.40 -21.92
C LEU A 317 -17.11 -10.76 -20.56
N ASN A 318 -18.03 -9.91 -20.07
CA ASN A 318 -18.75 -10.09 -18.82
C ASN A 318 -17.81 -10.26 -17.60
N SER A 319 -16.82 -9.39 -17.52
CA SER A 319 -15.75 -9.45 -16.52
C SER A 319 -15.86 -8.36 -15.43
N ASP A 320 -16.96 -7.59 -15.42
CA ASP A 320 -17.13 -6.51 -14.46
C ASP A 320 -17.14 -7.07 -13.02
N TYR A 321 -16.33 -6.47 -12.15
CA TYR A 321 -16.22 -6.84 -10.74
C TYR A 321 -16.07 -5.60 -9.86
N GLN A 322 -16.42 -5.74 -8.59
CA GLN A 322 -16.28 -4.70 -7.58
C GLN A 322 -15.37 -5.18 -6.47
N VAL A 323 -14.47 -4.30 -6.04
CA VAL A 323 -13.70 -4.46 -4.80
C VAL A 323 -14.22 -3.46 -3.78
N GLU A 324 -14.62 -3.95 -2.62
CA GLU A 324 -15.00 -3.15 -1.47
C GLU A 324 -13.96 -3.35 -0.37
N GLY A 325 -13.31 -2.25 0.04
CA GLY A 325 -12.27 -2.25 1.06
C GLY A 325 -12.44 -1.11 2.06
N GLY A 326 -11.41 -0.88 2.83
CA GLY A 326 -11.37 0.20 3.82
C GLY A 326 -11.68 -0.26 5.23
N SER A 327 -11.89 0.69 6.12
CA SER A 327 -12.00 0.38 7.54
C SER A 327 -12.93 1.34 8.28
N ILE A 328 -13.46 0.83 9.40
CA ILE A 328 -14.06 1.63 10.47
C ILE A 328 -13.26 1.42 11.75
N GLY A 329 -12.92 2.52 12.44
CA GLY A 329 -12.16 2.50 13.68
C GLY A 329 -12.80 3.34 14.76
N PHE A 330 -12.61 2.93 16.01
CA PHE A 330 -12.96 3.69 17.21
C PHE A 330 -11.71 3.80 18.08
N THR A 331 -11.43 5.01 18.60
CA THR A 331 -10.37 5.25 19.57
C THR A 331 -10.91 5.93 20.82
N ALA A 332 -10.35 5.59 21.97
CA ALA A 332 -10.60 6.26 23.24
C ALA A 332 -9.27 6.44 23.97
N ASN A 333 -8.79 7.67 24.01
CA ASN A 333 -7.52 8.06 24.60
C ASN A 333 -7.78 8.89 25.86
N LEU A 334 -7.38 8.35 27.01
CA LEU A 334 -7.54 8.96 28.32
C LEU A 334 -6.16 9.29 28.89
N ALA A 335 -6.01 10.48 29.45
CA ALA A 335 -4.84 10.81 30.25
C ALA A 335 -5.24 11.48 31.57
N GLU A 336 -4.45 11.20 32.62
CA GLU A 336 -4.71 11.62 33.99
C GLU A 336 -3.39 11.82 34.76
N GLU A 337 -3.23 12.94 35.41
CA GLU A 337 -2.16 13.18 36.37
C GLU A 337 -2.47 12.48 37.71
N THR A 338 -1.76 11.43 37.99
CA THR A 338 -1.90 10.65 39.22
C THR A 338 -0.84 11.04 40.25
N ARG A 339 -1.00 10.62 41.50
CA ARG A 339 0.04 10.75 42.51
C ARG A 339 1.38 10.07 42.19
N PHE A 340 1.41 9.20 41.20
CA PHE A 340 2.62 8.48 40.76
C PHE A 340 3.26 9.09 39.52
N GLY A 341 2.54 9.94 38.81
CA GLY A 341 2.90 10.56 37.57
C GLY A 341 1.77 10.50 36.56
N HIS A 342 2.08 10.77 35.32
CA HIS A 342 1.14 10.81 34.20
C HIS A 342 0.76 9.40 33.73
N PHE A 343 -0.52 9.08 33.81
CA PHE A 343 -1.11 7.83 33.33
C PHE A 343 -1.86 8.09 32.02
N SER A 344 -1.60 7.26 31.00
CA SER A 344 -2.39 7.25 29.78
C SER A 344 -2.95 5.84 29.50
N SER A 345 -4.17 5.80 28.94
CA SER A 345 -4.84 4.57 28.51
C SER A 345 -5.41 4.80 27.14
N GLU A 346 -4.97 3.99 26.20
CA GLU A 346 -5.37 4.04 24.78
C GLU A 346 -6.13 2.76 24.47
N PHE A 347 -7.37 2.89 24.06
CA PHE A 347 -8.23 1.81 23.65
C PHE A 347 -8.62 2.00 22.20
N ASN A 348 -8.38 0.99 21.36
CA ASN A 348 -8.63 1.04 19.95
C ASN A 348 -9.35 -0.22 19.48
N MET A 349 -10.31 -0.06 18.59
CA MET A 349 -11.01 -1.13 17.91
C MET A 349 -11.19 -0.76 16.44
N SER A 350 -10.90 -1.68 15.53
CA SER A 350 -11.12 -1.47 14.11
C SER A 350 -11.62 -2.74 13.43
N GLN A 351 -12.40 -2.55 12.38
CA GLN A 351 -12.74 -3.58 11.41
C GLN A 351 -12.37 -3.07 10.02
N SER A 352 -11.65 -3.89 9.27
CA SER A 352 -11.31 -3.64 7.88
C SER A 352 -11.79 -4.79 7.00
N ASP A 353 -12.25 -4.44 5.81
CA ASP A 353 -12.74 -5.37 4.82
C ASP A 353 -11.88 -5.25 3.54
N ASN A 354 -11.77 -6.35 2.79
CA ASN A 354 -11.18 -6.39 1.45
C ASN A 354 -11.89 -7.48 0.66
N ASN A 355 -13.02 -7.14 0.07
CA ASN A 355 -13.97 -8.05 -0.54
C ASN A 355 -14.01 -7.85 -2.05
N ARG A 356 -14.18 -8.93 -2.79
CA ARG A 356 -14.44 -8.89 -4.22
C ARG A 356 -15.75 -9.56 -4.55
N THR A 357 -16.56 -8.88 -5.36
CA THR A 357 -17.79 -9.42 -5.96
C THR A 357 -17.66 -9.38 -7.48
N GLY A 358 -17.84 -10.51 -8.16
CA GLY A 358 -17.71 -10.59 -9.61
C GLY A 358 -18.18 -11.92 -10.18
N PRO A 359 -18.07 -12.12 -11.50
CA PRO A 359 -18.46 -13.36 -12.16
C PRO A 359 -17.73 -14.57 -11.60
N GLU A 360 -18.47 -15.65 -11.38
CA GLU A 360 -18.03 -16.81 -10.57
C GLU A 360 -16.94 -17.66 -11.19
N HIS A 361 -16.76 -17.62 -12.53
CA HIS A 361 -15.85 -18.50 -13.25
C HIS A 361 -15.20 -17.77 -14.41
N TYR A 362 -14.04 -18.29 -14.84
CA TYR A 362 -13.27 -17.75 -15.95
C TYR A 362 -13.10 -18.78 -17.06
N TYR A 363 -13.34 -18.38 -18.31
CA TYR A 363 -13.29 -19.25 -19.48
C TYR A 363 -12.38 -18.64 -20.56
N ILE A 364 -11.45 -19.44 -21.08
CA ILE A 364 -10.60 -19.10 -22.22
C ILE A 364 -11.05 -19.98 -23.39
N TRP A 365 -11.91 -19.46 -24.25
CA TRP A 365 -12.42 -20.15 -25.41
C TRP A 365 -11.49 -19.95 -26.62
N LEU A 366 -11.40 -20.94 -27.52
CA LEU A 366 -10.88 -20.69 -28.85
C LEU A 366 -11.87 -19.80 -29.62
N GLN A 367 -11.36 -18.83 -30.37
CA GLN A 367 -12.19 -18.01 -31.21
C GLN A 367 -12.92 -18.85 -32.26
N ALA A 368 -14.21 -18.67 -32.32
CA ALA A 368 -15.10 -19.39 -33.24
C ALA A 368 -16.41 -18.61 -33.35
N LYS A 369 -17.30 -19.04 -34.26
CA LYS A 369 -18.63 -18.42 -34.37
C LYS A 369 -19.38 -18.40 -33.05
N GLY A 370 -19.82 -17.22 -32.62
CA GLY A 370 -20.46 -16.97 -31.33
C GLY A 370 -19.47 -16.82 -30.19
N LYS A 371 -18.18 -16.78 -30.52
CA LYS A 371 -17.04 -16.51 -29.64
C LYS A 371 -16.02 -15.63 -30.36
N GLU A 372 -16.50 -14.54 -30.98
CA GLU A 372 -15.70 -13.64 -31.82
C GLU A 372 -15.40 -12.33 -31.09
N TRP A 373 -14.80 -12.39 -29.90
CA TRP A 373 -14.38 -11.20 -29.13
C TRP A 373 -12.97 -11.38 -28.57
N GLY A 374 -12.38 -10.31 -28.06
CA GLY A 374 -11.03 -10.28 -27.53
C GLY A 374 -10.01 -9.81 -28.58
N GLN A 375 -8.74 -9.89 -28.24
CA GLN A 375 -7.66 -9.52 -29.13
C GLN A 375 -7.63 -10.46 -30.31
N LEU A 376 -7.63 -9.89 -31.51
CA LEU A 376 -7.22 -10.63 -32.70
C LEU A 376 -5.78 -11.05 -32.48
N ALA A 377 -5.46 -12.34 -32.68
CA ALA A 377 -4.07 -12.78 -32.62
C ALA A 377 -3.23 -11.89 -33.54
N ASP A 378 -2.19 -11.32 -33.01
CA ASP A 378 -1.12 -10.76 -33.82
C ASP A 378 -0.62 -11.88 -34.74
N GLN A 379 -0.72 -11.67 -36.03
CA GLN A 379 -0.33 -12.69 -37.02
C GLN A 379 1.16 -13.03 -36.96
N SER A 380 1.95 -12.30 -36.20
CA SER A 380 3.38 -12.51 -35.98
C SER A 380 3.73 -13.54 -34.89
N VAL A 381 2.77 -13.96 -34.05
CA VAL A 381 2.99 -14.92 -32.97
C VAL A 381 2.15 -16.17 -33.20
N ASP A 382 2.72 -17.35 -33.01
CA ASP A 382 2.07 -18.70 -33.10
C ASP A 382 0.95 -18.91 -32.05
N SER A 383 0.26 -17.86 -31.63
CA SER A 383 -0.82 -17.94 -30.65
C SER A 383 -2.17 -18.14 -31.33
N THR A 384 -2.88 -19.19 -30.94
CA THR A 384 -4.26 -19.41 -31.33
C THR A 384 -5.15 -18.32 -30.73
N PRO A 385 -5.96 -17.59 -31.52
CA PRO A 385 -6.85 -16.56 -31.00
C PRO A 385 -7.81 -17.12 -29.97
N VAL A 386 -7.97 -16.41 -28.86
CA VAL A 386 -8.87 -16.79 -27.75
C VAL A 386 -9.89 -15.71 -27.45
N SER A 387 -11.03 -16.14 -26.92
CA SER A 387 -12.08 -15.25 -26.39
C SER A 387 -12.28 -15.55 -24.92
N GLU A 388 -11.96 -14.58 -24.09
CA GLU A 388 -12.01 -14.71 -22.64
C GLU A 388 -13.34 -14.22 -22.09
N TYR A 389 -13.86 -14.89 -21.05
CA TYR A 389 -15.18 -14.63 -20.49
C TYR A 389 -15.18 -14.87 -18.99
N GLY A 390 -15.85 -13.98 -18.22
CA GLY A 390 -16.06 -14.14 -16.79
C GLY A 390 -15.01 -13.45 -15.93
N GLY A 391 -14.85 -13.89 -14.67
CA GLY A 391 -14.00 -13.23 -13.68
C GLY A 391 -13.50 -14.18 -12.61
N TYR A 392 -12.94 -13.61 -11.55
CA TYR A 392 -12.25 -14.36 -10.48
C TYR A 392 -13.17 -14.82 -9.33
N GLY A 393 -14.48 -14.56 -9.42
CA GLY A 393 -15.48 -14.96 -8.41
C GLY A 393 -15.44 -14.10 -7.14
N ASN A 394 -16.36 -14.44 -6.24
CA ASN A 394 -16.50 -13.75 -4.96
C ASN A 394 -15.46 -14.23 -3.95
N LEU A 395 -14.92 -13.29 -3.18
CA LEU A 395 -14.00 -13.56 -2.10
C LEU A 395 -14.15 -12.47 -1.03
N ASP A 396 -14.53 -12.86 0.18
CA ASP A 396 -14.75 -11.98 1.30
C ASP A 396 -13.62 -12.13 2.32
N ASN A 397 -12.97 -11.02 2.68
CA ASN A 397 -11.94 -10.96 3.70
C ASN A 397 -12.29 -9.87 4.70
N THR A 398 -12.28 -10.19 5.99
CA THR A 398 -12.53 -9.25 7.08
C THR A 398 -11.49 -9.42 8.18
N GLN A 399 -10.92 -8.32 8.65
CA GLN A 399 -10.05 -8.26 9.81
C GLN A 399 -10.71 -7.42 10.89
N THR A 400 -10.80 -7.94 12.10
CA THR A 400 -11.16 -7.18 13.30
C THR A 400 -9.96 -7.09 14.21
N SER A 401 -9.64 -5.90 14.69
CA SER A 401 -8.51 -5.64 15.58
C SER A 401 -8.98 -4.92 16.83
N PHE A 402 -8.40 -5.30 17.96
CA PHE A 402 -8.64 -4.72 19.26
C PHE A 402 -7.30 -4.50 19.93
N ASN A 403 -7.02 -3.27 20.39
CA ASN A 403 -5.78 -2.95 21.10
C ASN A 403 -6.09 -2.13 22.36
N TRP A 404 -5.44 -2.47 23.45
CA TRP A 404 -5.51 -1.72 24.70
C TRP A 404 -4.13 -1.54 25.28
N ARG A 405 -3.64 -0.29 25.30
CA ARG A 405 -2.33 0.11 25.81
C ARG A 405 -2.51 0.99 27.04
N ASN A 406 -1.74 0.70 28.08
CA ASN A 406 -1.68 1.51 29.30
C ASN A 406 -0.23 1.88 29.58
N THR A 407 0.01 3.15 29.81
CA THR A 407 1.34 3.72 30.06
C THR A 407 1.33 4.56 31.33
N LEU A 408 2.31 4.39 32.19
CA LEU A 408 2.55 5.24 33.36
C LEU A 408 3.94 5.87 33.25
N THR A 409 3.99 7.17 33.07
CA THR A 409 5.22 7.98 33.10
C THR A 409 5.36 8.55 34.50
N LEU A 410 6.34 8.04 35.25
CA LEU A 410 6.57 8.48 36.63
C LEU A 410 7.09 9.92 36.68
N GLU A 411 6.82 10.63 37.78
CA GLU A 411 7.45 11.96 37.99
C GLU A 411 8.97 11.84 37.92
N ARG A 412 9.61 12.81 37.25
CA ARG A 412 11.09 12.88 37.15
C ARG A 412 11.71 12.85 38.54
N LYS A 413 12.67 11.99 38.77
CA LYS A 413 13.35 11.79 40.07
C LYS A 413 14.84 12.03 39.94
N LYS A 414 15.40 12.81 40.87
CA LYS A 414 16.85 12.99 40.99
C LYS A 414 17.44 11.96 41.95
N TRP A 415 18.39 11.16 41.44
CA TRP A 415 19.19 10.24 42.24
C TRP A 415 20.67 10.65 42.18
N GLY A 416 21.11 11.36 43.19
CA GLY A 416 22.45 11.94 43.19
C GLY A 416 22.63 13.00 42.11
N ASN A 417 23.49 12.73 41.12
CA ASN A 417 23.77 13.63 40.00
C ASN A 417 23.02 13.26 38.70
N THR A 418 22.13 12.28 38.72
CA THR A 418 21.31 11.85 37.60
C THR A 418 19.85 12.23 37.80
N GLU A 419 19.20 12.57 36.70
CA GLU A 419 17.75 12.75 36.63
C GLU A 419 17.13 11.61 35.84
N HIS A 420 16.09 10.99 36.34
CA HIS A 420 15.44 9.81 35.76
C HIS A 420 14.00 10.12 35.39
N ALA A 421 13.62 9.82 34.14
CA ALA A 421 12.25 9.84 33.66
C ALA A 421 11.85 8.41 33.26
N ILE A 422 11.18 7.72 34.16
CA ILE A 422 10.82 6.32 34.01
C ILE A 422 9.41 6.22 33.44
N ARG A 423 9.26 5.40 32.37
CA ARG A 423 7.99 5.05 31.75
C ARG A 423 7.85 3.53 31.76
N VAL A 424 6.67 3.04 32.13
CA VAL A 424 6.33 1.62 32.09
C VAL A 424 4.97 1.44 31.45
N GLY A 425 4.78 0.37 30.70
CA GLY A 425 3.50 0.11 30.08
C GLY A 425 3.22 -1.35 29.80
N ALA A 426 1.95 -1.61 29.50
CA ALA A 426 1.43 -2.90 29.11
C ALA A 426 0.48 -2.74 27.91
N GLU A 427 0.50 -3.70 27.02
CA GLU A 427 -0.34 -3.71 25.83
C GLU A 427 -0.95 -5.09 25.62
N LEU A 428 -2.25 -5.12 25.27
CA LEU A 428 -2.98 -6.31 24.87
C LEU A 428 -3.54 -6.07 23.47
N ASN A 429 -3.26 -7.01 22.56
CA ASN A 429 -3.74 -6.95 21.19
C ASN A 429 -4.44 -8.26 20.84
N HIS A 430 -5.63 -8.14 20.25
CA HIS A 430 -6.40 -9.24 19.69
C HIS A 430 -6.75 -8.93 18.24
N GLN A 431 -6.47 -9.85 17.34
CA GLN A 431 -6.82 -9.74 15.92
C GLN A 431 -7.60 -10.99 15.52
N ASN A 432 -8.68 -10.81 14.79
CA ASN A 432 -9.42 -11.87 14.15
C ASN A 432 -9.47 -11.65 12.65
N TYR A 433 -9.33 -12.72 11.90
CA TYR A 433 -9.41 -12.72 10.46
C TYR A 433 -10.38 -13.77 9.96
N GLU A 434 -11.28 -13.34 9.11
CA GLU A 434 -12.24 -14.17 8.42
C GLU A 434 -12.02 -14.08 6.92
N ARG A 435 -11.90 -15.24 6.26
CA ARG A 435 -11.82 -15.34 4.79
C ARG A 435 -12.81 -16.35 4.30
N THR A 436 -13.70 -15.95 3.39
CA THR A 436 -14.78 -16.79 2.90
C THR A 436 -14.86 -16.80 1.39
N ARG A 437 -14.73 -17.99 0.80
CA ARG A 437 -15.15 -18.31 -0.54
C ARG A 437 -16.31 -19.30 -0.45
N GLN A 438 -17.49 -18.85 -0.79
CA GLN A 438 -18.71 -19.63 -0.55
C GLN A 438 -18.83 -20.83 -1.48
N GLN A 439 -18.30 -20.76 -2.70
CA GLN A 439 -18.35 -21.84 -3.70
C GLN A 439 -17.00 -22.04 -4.39
N ASN A 440 -16.82 -23.21 -5.04
CA ASN A 440 -15.64 -23.44 -5.82
C ASN A 440 -15.57 -22.47 -6.98
N TYR A 441 -14.41 -21.88 -7.21
CA TYR A 441 -14.09 -21.14 -8.41
C TYR A 441 -13.49 -22.09 -9.45
N TYR A 442 -13.85 -21.92 -10.72
CA TYR A 442 -13.31 -22.70 -11.83
C TYR A 442 -12.69 -21.77 -12.88
N LYS A 443 -11.43 -22.06 -13.22
CA LYS A 443 -10.77 -21.45 -14.38
C LYS A 443 -10.64 -22.50 -15.48
N TYR A 444 -11.34 -22.30 -16.57
CA TYR A 444 -11.33 -23.14 -17.74
C TYR A 444 -10.31 -22.59 -18.74
N ASP A 445 -9.07 -23.10 -18.65
CA ASP A 445 -7.89 -22.56 -19.35
C ASP A 445 -7.35 -23.46 -20.47
N SER A 446 -8.00 -24.59 -20.72
CA SER A 446 -7.52 -25.58 -21.67
C SER A 446 -8.64 -25.96 -22.66
N PRO A 447 -8.97 -25.06 -23.62
CA PRO A 447 -9.93 -25.35 -24.66
C PRO A 447 -9.37 -26.34 -25.68
N VAL A 448 -10.19 -27.29 -26.13
CA VAL A 448 -9.84 -28.26 -27.16
C VAL A 448 -10.87 -28.20 -28.26
N GLN A 449 -10.40 -27.98 -29.50
CA GLN A 449 -11.23 -28.12 -30.67
C GLN A 449 -11.50 -29.61 -30.93
N TYR A 450 -12.77 -29.97 -30.98
CA TYR A 450 -13.15 -31.35 -31.28
C TYR A 450 -13.17 -31.59 -32.81
N SER A 451 -12.35 -32.51 -33.26
CA SER A 451 -12.28 -32.95 -34.65
C SER A 451 -12.40 -34.48 -34.72
N SER A 452 -13.48 -34.96 -35.29
CA SER A 452 -13.65 -36.39 -35.53
C SER A 452 -14.47 -36.61 -36.80
N THR A 453 -13.99 -37.53 -37.61
CA THR A 453 -14.70 -37.97 -38.86
C THR A 453 -15.88 -38.92 -38.57
N ASN A 454 -15.92 -39.54 -37.41
CA ASN A 454 -16.85 -40.64 -37.11
C ASN A 454 -17.91 -40.33 -36.04
N ALA A 455 -17.78 -39.23 -35.31
CA ALA A 455 -18.74 -38.88 -34.28
C ALA A 455 -18.80 -37.34 -34.10
N GLN A 456 -20.02 -36.85 -33.85
CA GLN A 456 -20.23 -35.46 -33.45
C GLN A 456 -19.95 -35.31 -31.93
N LEU A 457 -19.50 -34.15 -31.50
CA LEU A 457 -19.40 -33.85 -30.08
C LEU A 457 -20.79 -33.75 -29.48
N ASN A 458 -21.00 -34.49 -28.40
CA ASN A 458 -22.19 -34.38 -27.57
C ASN A 458 -21.74 -33.85 -26.17
N CYS A 459 -22.18 -32.69 -25.81
CA CYS A 459 -21.84 -32.03 -24.55
C CYS A 459 -22.49 -32.68 -23.31
N SER A 460 -23.31 -33.71 -23.48
CA SER A 460 -23.98 -34.46 -22.37
C SER A 460 -24.72 -33.54 -21.38
N GLY A 461 -25.23 -32.42 -21.85
CA GLY A 461 -25.90 -31.41 -21.02
C GLY A 461 -24.97 -30.35 -20.36
N TYR A 462 -23.66 -30.43 -20.56
CA TYR A 462 -22.70 -29.43 -20.11
C TYR A 462 -22.68 -28.20 -21.04
N THR A 463 -23.55 -27.24 -20.80
CA THR A 463 -23.76 -26.09 -21.72
C THR A 463 -22.82 -24.91 -21.46
N LEU A 464 -22.21 -24.84 -20.26
CA LEU A 464 -21.34 -23.71 -19.86
C LEU A 464 -19.89 -23.87 -20.34
N ASP A 465 -19.43 -25.10 -20.52
CA ASP A 465 -18.04 -25.44 -20.77
C ASP A 465 -17.84 -26.38 -21.97
N CYS A 466 -18.85 -26.43 -22.87
CA CYS A 466 -18.83 -27.21 -24.09
C CYS A 466 -19.75 -26.57 -25.14
N VAL A 467 -19.30 -26.56 -26.39
CA VAL A 467 -20.05 -26.10 -27.56
C VAL A 467 -20.10 -27.24 -28.56
N GLU A 468 -21.32 -27.70 -28.82
CA GLU A 468 -21.56 -28.72 -29.84
C GLU A 468 -21.33 -28.20 -31.25
N GLN A 469 -21.14 -29.10 -32.19
CA GLN A 469 -20.96 -28.75 -33.59
C GLN A 469 -22.11 -27.85 -34.07
N SER A 470 -21.79 -26.66 -34.49
CA SER A 470 -22.64 -25.80 -35.28
C SER A 470 -22.02 -25.63 -36.67
N PHE A 471 -22.82 -25.86 -37.68
CA PHE A 471 -22.34 -25.56 -39.06
C PHE A 471 -22.48 -24.07 -39.28
N TYR A 472 -21.37 -23.44 -39.62
CA TYR A 472 -21.33 -22.05 -40.07
C TYR A 472 -20.97 -22.04 -41.57
N VAL A 473 -21.91 -21.57 -42.35
CA VAL A 473 -21.66 -21.25 -43.75
C VAL A 473 -22.24 -19.85 -43.97
N ASP A 474 -21.42 -18.83 -43.96
CA ASP A 474 -21.80 -17.55 -44.57
C ASP A 474 -21.72 -17.67 -46.08
N LEU A 475 -22.81 -18.15 -46.64
CA LEU A 475 -22.88 -18.38 -48.08
C LEU A 475 -22.81 -17.09 -48.89
N ASP A 476 -23.27 -16.01 -48.35
CA ASP A 476 -23.30 -14.71 -49.03
C ASP A 476 -21.89 -14.13 -49.12
N THR A 477 -21.16 -14.09 -48.00
CA THR A 477 -19.75 -13.63 -47.99
C THR A 477 -18.87 -14.56 -48.82
N LEU A 478 -19.05 -15.90 -48.73
CA LEU A 478 -18.29 -16.84 -49.51
C LEU A 478 -18.60 -16.71 -51.02
N ALA A 479 -19.86 -16.51 -51.38
CA ALA A 479 -20.24 -16.28 -52.76
C ALA A 479 -19.62 -15.00 -53.31
N GLU A 480 -19.63 -13.90 -52.55
CA GLU A 480 -18.95 -12.66 -52.94
C GLU A 480 -17.45 -12.86 -53.19
N GLN A 481 -16.75 -13.58 -52.30
CA GLN A 481 -15.33 -13.93 -52.43
C GLN A 481 -15.03 -14.79 -53.65
N LEU A 482 -15.96 -15.67 -54.06
CA LEU A 482 -15.85 -16.57 -55.19
C LEU A 482 -16.41 -15.98 -56.49
N GLY A 483 -16.70 -14.68 -56.54
CA GLY A 483 -17.14 -14.01 -57.75
C GLY A 483 -18.65 -13.91 -57.96
N GLY A 484 -19.42 -14.02 -56.86
CA GLY A 484 -20.86 -13.78 -56.83
C GLY A 484 -21.72 -15.04 -56.72
N SER A 485 -21.14 -16.22 -56.89
CA SER A 485 -21.87 -17.49 -56.71
C SER A 485 -20.91 -18.63 -56.38
N ILE A 486 -21.40 -19.61 -55.60
CA ILE A 486 -20.68 -20.85 -55.30
C ILE A 486 -21.01 -21.90 -56.35
N ASP A 487 -20.04 -22.35 -57.18
CA ASP A 487 -20.17 -23.47 -58.10
C ASP A 487 -19.62 -24.76 -57.44
N PHE A 488 -20.52 -25.64 -56.97
CA PHE A 488 -20.16 -26.91 -56.34
C PHE A 488 -19.54 -27.93 -57.30
N ASN A 489 -19.49 -27.69 -58.64
CA ASN A 489 -18.75 -28.50 -59.61
C ASN A 489 -17.28 -27.99 -59.78
N ASN A 490 -16.97 -26.82 -59.26
CA ASN A 490 -15.63 -26.31 -59.27
C ASN A 490 -14.84 -26.78 -58.04
N PRO A 491 -13.73 -27.55 -58.20
CA PRO A 491 -12.95 -28.04 -57.07
C PRO A 491 -12.43 -26.97 -56.16
N GLU A 492 -12.08 -25.78 -56.69
CA GLU A 492 -11.61 -24.65 -55.87
C GLU A 492 -12.74 -24.05 -55.02
N HIS A 493 -13.94 -23.87 -55.60
CA HIS A 493 -15.09 -23.42 -54.82
C HIS A 493 -15.55 -24.45 -53.77
N LEU A 494 -15.45 -25.76 -54.12
CA LEU A 494 -15.77 -26.82 -53.17
C LEU A 494 -14.80 -26.87 -52.02
N LEU A 495 -13.51 -26.64 -52.26
CA LEU A 495 -12.48 -26.55 -51.23
C LEU A 495 -12.71 -25.33 -50.33
N ALA A 496 -12.97 -24.17 -50.93
CA ALA A 496 -13.32 -22.96 -50.18
C ALA A 496 -14.57 -23.13 -49.36
N TYR A 497 -15.61 -23.76 -49.93
CA TYR A 497 -16.84 -24.13 -49.18
C TYR A 497 -16.51 -25.07 -48.02
N SER A 498 -15.72 -26.13 -48.27
CA SER A 498 -15.32 -27.09 -47.24
C SER A 498 -14.51 -26.44 -46.10
N ASN A 499 -13.63 -25.52 -46.45
CA ASN A 499 -12.82 -24.75 -45.46
C ASN A 499 -13.68 -23.74 -44.66
N ASN A 500 -14.76 -23.24 -45.26
CA ASN A 500 -15.67 -22.28 -44.62
C ASN A 500 -16.77 -22.98 -43.78
N VAL A 501 -16.95 -24.30 -43.94
CA VAL A 501 -17.73 -25.13 -43.04
C VAL A 501 -16.92 -25.50 -41.82
N ALA A 502 -16.59 -24.49 -41.01
CA ALA A 502 -15.84 -24.73 -39.80
C ALA A 502 -16.73 -25.41 -38.74
N THR A 503 -16.31 -26.59 -38.28
CA THR A 503 -16.87 -27.19 -37.09
C THR A 503 -16.36 -26.44 -35.89
N THR A 504 -17.25 -25.68 -35.21
CA THR A 504 -16.89 -24.88 -34.04
C THR A 504 -16.99 -25.66 -32.72
N ALA A 505 -17.11 -27.00 -32.82
CA ALA A 505 -17.20 -27.86 -31.64
C ALA A 505 -15.91 -27.73 -30.80
N GLN A 506 -16.07 -27.30 -29.57
CA GLN A 506 -14.96 -27.22 -28.62
C GLN A 506 -15.45 -27.50 -27.19
N TYR A 507 -14.53 -27.94 -26.37
CA TYR A 507 -14.80 -28.21 -24.96
C TYR A 507 -13.54 -27.98 -24.14
N PHE A 508 -13.70 -27.84 -22.83
CA PHE A 508 -12.57 -27.81 -21.93
C PHE A 508 -12.24 -29.24 -21.44
N ASN A 509 -11.01 -29.70 -21.64
CA ASN A 509 -10.56 -30.98 -21.15
C ASN A 509 -9.93 -30.91 -19.75
N SER A 510 -9.54 -29.73 -19.31
CA SER A 510 -8.97 -29.45 -18.00
C SER A 510 -9.50 -28.13 -17.46
N ARG A 511 -9.60 -28.04 -16.15
CA ARG A 511 -9.88 -26.79 -15.43
C ARG A 511 -9.11 -26.73 -14.11
N LEU A 512 -8.76 -25.54 -13.69
CA LEU A 512 -8.27 -25.28 -12.35
C LEU A 512 -9.46 -25.08 -11.41
N VAL A 513 -9.41 -25.69 -10.24
CA VAL A 513 -10.42 -25.58 -9.20
C VAL A 513 -9.81 -24.94 -7.97
N THR A 514 -10.27 -23.74 -7.61
CA THR A 514 -9.97 -23.13 -6.32
C THR A 514 -11.11 -23.46 -5.37
N PRO A 515 -10.85 -24.23 -4.30
CA PRO A 515 -11.91 -24.75 -3.46
C PRO A 515 -12.63 -23.67 -2.66
N ARG A 516 -13.90 -23.93 -2.37
CA ARG A 516 -14.59 -23.16 -1.33
C ARG A 516 -13.86 -23.30 0.00
N GLU A 517 -13.78 -22.22 0.73
CA GLU A 517 -13.13 -22.18 2.04
C GLU A 517 -13.84 -21.22 2.98
N ASN A 518 -13.69 -21.49 4.25
CA ASN A 518 -14.06 -20.58 5.33
C ASN A 518 -12.96 -20.70 6.37
N ILE A 519 -12.15 -19.65 6.46
CA ILE A 519 -11.02 -19.54 7.39
C ILE A 519 -11.43 -18.53 8.42
N ASP A 520 -11.32 -18.91 9.69
CA ASP A 520 -11.52 -18.03 10.84
C ASP A 520 -10.36 -18.28 11.81
N VAL A 521 -9.47 -17.30 11.91
CA VAL A 521 -8.28 -17.39 12.74
C VAL A 521 -8.12 -16.15 13.60
N SER A 522 -7.69 -16.35 14.83
CA SER A 522 -7.41 -15.26 15.76
C SER A 522 -5.96 -15.31 16.24
N LEU A 523 -5.42 -14.15 16.59
CA LEU A 523 -4.09 -13.95 17.14
C LEU A 523 -4.18 -13.06 18.38
N ASN A 524 -3.66 -13.55 19.49
CA ASN A 524 -3.57 -12.80 20.74
C ASN A 524 -2.11 -12.47 21.04
N LYS A 525 -1.85 -11.21 21.37
CA LYS A 525 -0.53 -10.73 21.75
C LYS A 525 -0.60 -9.99 23.08
N ALA A 526 0.46 -10.08 23.86
CA ALA A 526 0.64 -9.30 25.08
C ALA A 526 2.05 -8.74 25.11
N ALA A 527 2.18 -7.47 25.49
CA ALA A 527 3.47 -6.82 25.63
C ALA A 527 3.62 -6.10 26.96
N LEU A 528 4.86 -6.05 27.46
CA LEU A 528 5.27 -5.24 28.59
C LEU A 528 6.50 -4.43 28.18
N TYR A 529 6.54 -3.17 28.55
CA TYR A 529 7.72 -2.34 28.25
C TYR A 529 8.07 -1.42 29.41
N ALA A 530 9.34 -1.08 29.47
CA ALA A 530 9.87 -0.12 30.40
C ALA A 530 10.99 0.69 29.73
N THR A 531 11.03 1.99 30.00
CA THR A 531 12.08 2.90 29.53
C THR A 531 12.48 3.82 30.68
N ASP A 532 13.77 4.06 30.86
CA ASP A 532 14.32 5.09 31.74
C ASP A 532 15.17 6.05 30.92
N VAL A 533 14.79 7.32 30.88
CA VAL A 533 15.60 8.39 30.31
C VAL A 533 16.42 9.01 31.43
N ILE A 534 17.72 8.78 31.39
CA ILE A 534 18.68 9.19 32.42
C ILE A 534 19.48 10.39 31.91
N THR A 535 19.20 11.56 32.42
CA THR A 535 20.01 12.77 32.16
C THR A 535 21.15 12.84 33.15
N TRP A 536 22.40 12.84 32.65
CA TRP A 536 23.61 12.99 33.44
C TRP A 536 24.56 13.99 32.79
N LYS A 537 24.62 15.18 33.32
CA LYS A 537 25.41 16.30 32.75
C LYS A 537 24.98 16.58 31.30
N GLN A 538 25.89 16.30 30.35
CA GLN A 538 25.70 16.45 28.92
C GLN A 538 25.20 15.19 28.20
N PHE A 539 24.92 14.12 28.97
CA PHE A 539 24.48 12.85 28.41
C PHE A 539 23.01 12.58 28.75
N ASP A 540 22.27 12.12 27.75
CA ASP A 540 20.95 11.53 27.89
C ASP A 540 21.01 10.07 27.46
N PHE A 541 20.74 9.14 28.37
CA PHE A 541 20.70 7.72 28.10
C PHE A 541 19.24 7.27 28.09
N HIS A 542 18.78 6.71 26.98
CA HIS A 542 17.47 6.08 26.85
C HIS A 542 17.65 4.58 26.97
N LEU A 543 17.28 4.02 28.08
CA LEU A 543 17.40 2.59 28.37
C LEU A 543 16.03 1.95 28.38
N GLY A 544 15.68 1.29 27.29
CA GLY A 544 14.40 0.66 27.08
C GLY A 544 14.51 -0.86 26.92
N VAL A 545 13.43 -1.55 27.28
CA VAL A 545 13.22 -2.96 26.97
C VAL A 545 11.74 -3.20 26.72
N ARG A 546 11.45 -4.00 25.69
CA ARG A 546 10.11 -4.50 25.42
C ARG A 546 10.13 -6.02 25.42
N TYR A 547 9.13 -6.61 26.00
CA TYR A 547 8.84 -8.04 25.99
C TYR A 547 7.52 -8.25 25.28
N ASP A 548 7.50 -9.09 24.24
CA ASP A 548 6.31 -9.47 23.49
C ASP A 548 6.10 -10.98 23.55
N TYR A 549 4.84 -11.38 23.63
CA TYR A 549 4.38 -12.77 23.53
C TYR A 549 3.19 -12.85 22.58
N ASP A 550 3.17 -13.87 21.72
CA ASP A 550 2.05 -14.22 20.85
C ASP A 550 1.61 -15.68 21.05
N ASP A 551 0.35 -15.99 20.75
CA ASP A 551 -0.23 -17.33 20.92
C ASP A 551 -0.06 -18.23 19.68
N PHE A 552 0.53 -17.72 18.57
CA PHE A 552 0.76 -18.47 17.35
C PHE A 552 2.12 -19.18 17.34
N PHE A 553 3.21 -18.45 17.24
CA PHE A 553 4.54 -19.03 17.35
C PHE A 553 4.92 -19.34 18.81
N LYS A 554 4.21 -18.74 19.77
CA LYS A 554 4.48 -18.88 21.23
C LYS A 554 5.87 -18.43 21.62
N ASN A 555 6.42 -17.47 20.87
CA ASN A 555 7.74 -16.94 21.12
C ASN A 555 7.71 -15.93 22.26
N HIS A 556 8.81 -15.88 22.99
CA HIS A 556 9.08 -14.91 24.04
C HIS A 556 10.13 -13.93 23.51
N ASN A 557 9.70 -12.82 22.94
CA ASN A 557 10.56 -11.87 22.26
C ASN A 557 11.02 -10.78 23.24
N ILE A 558 12.32 -10.60 23.37
CA ILE A 558 12.89 -9.52 24.18
C ILE A 558 13.62 -8.56 23.25
N ALA A 559 13.16 -7.31 23.23
CA ALA A 559 13.66 -6.25 22.37
C ALA A 559 14.34 -5.14 23.18
N PRO A 560 15.65 -5.13 23.31
CA PRO A 560 16.37 -3.98 23.88
C PRO A 560 16.20 -2.76 22.98
N ARG A 561 16.05 -1.59 23.61
CA ARG A 561 15.95 -0.27 23.01
C ARG A 561 16.91 0.65 23.75
N LEU A 562 18.10 0.78 23.23
CA LEU A 562 19.17 1.51 23.88
C LEU A 562 19.65 2.65 22.99
N SER A 563 19.55 3.88 23.46
CA SER A 563 20.15 5.02 22.76
C SER A 563 20.76 6.02 23.72
N MET A 564 21.63 6.87 23.20
CA MET A 564 22.39 7.86 23.96
C MET A 564 22.49 9.13 23.12
N GLY A 565 22.24 10.26 23.77
CA GLY A 565 22.56 11.60 23.30
C GLY A 565 23.72 12.20 24.08
N TYR A 566 24.59 12.95 23.42
CA TYR A 566 25.69 13.70 24.03
C TYR A 566 25.70 15.13 23.50
N ASP A 567 25.36 16.09 24.35
CA ASP A 567 25.48 17.51 24.04
C ASP A 567 26.93 17.95 24.20
N VAL A 568 27.64 18.11 23.08
CA VAL A 568 29.11 18.31 23.03
C VAL A 568 29.56 19.57 23.78
N PHE A 569 28.81 20.66 23.67
CA PHE A 569 29.14 21.94 24.24
C PHE A 569 28.25 22.37 25.40
N ASN A 570 27.28 21.56 25.77
CA ASN A 570 26.26 21.82 26.78
C ASN A 570 25.45 23.10 26.51
N ASP A 571 25.17 23.34 25.24
CA ASP A 571 24.40 24.48 24.74
C ASP A 571 23.20 24.06 23.88
N GLY A 572 22.94 22.73 23.73
CA GLY A 572 21.89 22.18 22.94
C GLY A 572 22.09 22.25 21.43
N ASN A 573 23.21 22.85 20.98
CA ASN A 573 23.43 23.11 19.56
C ASN A 573 24.11 21.94 18.84
N THR A 574 24.99 21.22 19.51
CA THR A 574 25.73 20.09 18.90
C THR A 574 25.46 18.81 19.65
N LEU A 575 24.69 17.94 19.04
CA LEU A 575 24.27 16.67 19.63
C LEU A 575 24.87 15.49 18.84
N LEU A 576 25.57 14.59 19.53
CA LEU A 576 25.95 13.28 19.03
C LEU A 576 24.97 12.24 19.55
N THR A 577 24.49 11.35 18.68
CA THR A 577 23.56 10.28 19.05
C THR A 577 24.13 8.92 18.67
N ALA A 578 23.82 7.91 19.48
CA ALA A 578 24.13 6.50 19.18
C ALA A 578 23.01 5.60 19.70
N GLY A 579 22.76 4.48 19.00
CA GLY A 579 21.74 3.55 19.42
C GLY A 579 22.02 2.11 19.03
N LEU A 580 21.49 1.19 19.84
CA LEU A 580 21.54 -0.26 19.66
C LEU A 580 20.17 -0.82 19.98
N ASN A 581 19.47 -1.32 18.97
CA ASN A 581 18.07 -1.68 19.12
C ASN A 581 17.77 -3.03 18.46
N ARG A 582 16.70 -3.69 18.89
CA ARG A 582 16.14 -4.86 18.26
C ARG A 582 14.65 -4.66 18.00
N TYR A 583 14.18 -4.99 16.80
CA TYR A 583 12.79 -4.89 16.37
C TYR A 583 12.31 -6.24 15.88
N TYR A 584 11.13 -6.71 16.34
CA TYR A 584 10.51 -7.95 15.88
C TYR A 584 9.39 -7.66 14.89
N ASP A 585 9.36 -8.40 13.79
CA ASP A 585 8.34 -8.29 12.75
C ASP A 585 6.98 -8.83 13.23
N ALA A 586 5.91 -8.25 12.67
CA ALA A 586 4.54 -8.46 13.11
C ALA A 586 3.66 -9.28 12.17
N GLY A 587 4.16 -9.72 11.04
CA GLY A 587 3.38 -10.38 9.97
C GLY A 587 2.71 -11.72 10.33
N LEU A 588 2.56 -12.05 11.62
CA LEU A 588 2.19 -13.38 12.12
C LEU A 588 0.79 -13.84 11.70
N LEU A 589 -0.16 -12.93 11.57
CA LEU A 589 -1.53 -13.28 11.20
C LEU A 589 -1.60 -13.86 9.78
N GLY A 590 -0.85 -13.30 8.83
CA GLY A 590 -0.77 -13.81 7.47
C GLY A 590 -0.29 -15.26 7.39
N TYR A 591 0.64 -15.66 8.24
CA TYR A 591 1.09 -17.06 8.30
C TYR A 591 0.03 -18.00 8.84
N LYS A 592 -0.70 -17.56 9.87
CA LYS A 592 -1.80 -18.34 10.46
C LYS A 592 -2.93 -18.60 9.47
N ILE A 593 -3.18 -17.65 8.57
CA ILE A 593 -4.12 -17.81 7.47
C ILE A 593 -3.63 -18.88 6.49
N LYS A 594 -2.37 -18.77 6.05
CA LYS A 594 -1.76 -19.70 5.09
C LYS A 594 -1.76 -21.15 5.58
N GLU A 595 -1.62 -21.38 6.87
CA GLU A 595 -1.72 -22.73 7.47
C GLU A 595 -3.06 -23.40 7.17
N GLN A 596 -4.15 -22.64 7.07
CA GLN A 596 -5.51 -23.17 6.83
C GLN A 596 -5.97 -23.05 5.38
N GLN A 597 -5.30 -22.26 4.56
CA GLN A 597 -5.69 -22.01 3.17
C GLN A 597 -5.62 -23.29 2.33
N LYS A 598 -6.64 -23.50 1.49
CA LYS A 598 -6.69 -24.62 0.56
C LYS A 598 -6.06 -24.25 -0.77
N PHE A 599 -5.24 -25.15 -1.28
CA PHE A 599 -4.62 -24.97 -2.59
C PHE A 599 -5.56 -25.33 -3.73
N ALA A 600 -5.40 -24.65 -4.86
CA ALA A 600 -6.06 -24.99 -6.09
C ALA A 600 -5.56 -26.33 -6.64
N TYR A 601 -6.42 -27.07 -7.33
CA TYR A 601 -6.11 -28.35 -7.96
C TYR A 601 -6.73 -28.43 -9.35
N ARG A 602 -6.22 -29.33 -10.20
CA ARG A 602 -6.78 -29.53 -11.54
C ARG A 602 -7.75 -30.69 -11.60
N GLU A 603 -8.79 -30.51 -12.38
CA GLU A 603 -9.70 -31.57 -12.82
C GLU A 603 -9.55 -31.79 -14.33
N TYR A 604 -9.72 -33.02 -14.74
CA TYR A 604 -9.69 -33.43 -16.14
C TYR A 604 -10.98 -34.10 -16.54
N ARG A 605 -11.30 -34.03 -17.83
CA ARG A 605 -12.53 -34.59 -18.37
C ARG A 605 -12.25 -35.32 -19.69
N PRO A 606 -12.52 -36.64 -19.78
CA PRO A 606 -12.34 -37.39 -20.99
C PRO A 606 -13.57 -37.27 -21.91
N ILE A 607 -13.37 -37.60 -23.18
CA ILE A 607 -14.46 -37.89 -24.14
C ILE A 607 -14.50 -39.39 -24.38
N GLN A 608 -15.69 -39.99 -24.40
CA GLN A 608 -15.92 -41.38 -24.74
C GLN A 608 -16.95 -41.47 -25.86
N SER A 609 -16.56 -41.99 -27.03
CA SER A 609 -17.43 -42.16 -28.21
C SER A 609 -18.15 -40.86 -28.61
N GLY A 610 -17.49 -39.71 -28.50
CA GLY A 610 -18.04 -38.38 -28.81
C GLY A 610 -18.86 -37.74 -27.65
N TYR A 611 -19.08 -38.47 -26.56
CA TYR A 611 -19.81 -37.95 -25.40
C TYR A 611 -18.86 -37.42 -24.35
N LEU A 612 -19.07 -36.19 -23.92
CA LEU A 612 -18.34 -35.55 -22.85
C LEU A 612 -18.67 -36.21 -21.52
N GLN A 613 -17.65 -36.57 -20.75
CA GLN A 613 -17.80 -37.23 -19.44
C GLN A 613 -17.78 -36.22 -18.31
N ALA A 614 -18.04 -36.68 -17.08
CA ALA A 614 -17.91 -35.86 -15.87
C ALA A 614 -16.45 -35.47 -15.57
N TRP A 615 -16.27 -34.38 -14.81
CA TRP A 615 -14.99 -33.94 -14.31
C TRP A 615 -14.43 -34.95 -13.30
N LEU A 616 -13.15 -35.25 -13.41
CA LEU A 616 -12.40 -36.13 -12.54
C LEU A 616 -11.20 -35.37 -11.94
N PRO A 617 -10.98 -35.44 -10.62
CA PRO A 617 -9.82 -34.79 -10.01
C PRO A 617 -8.53 -35.43 -10.49
N SER A 618 -7.49 -34.63 -10.73
CA SER A 618 -6.15 -35.10 -11.01
C SER A 618 -5.49 -35.65 -9.75
N SER A 619 -4.76 -36.73 -9.87
CA SER A 619 -3.96 -37.28 -8.77
C SER A 619 -2.66 -36.52 -8.49
N TYR A 620 -2.34 -35.48 -9.28
CA TYR A 620 -0.97 -34.92 -9.31
C TYR A 620 -0.85 -33.45 -8.95
N THR A 621 -1.93 -32.73 -8.67
CA THR A 621 -1.86 -31.29 -8.43
C THR A 621 -2.68 -30.85 -7.23
N GLY A 622 -2.11 -29.95 -6.41
CA GLY A 622 -2.85 -29.17 -5.42
C GLY A 622 -2.89 -29.73 -4.00
N ASN A 623 -2.19 -30.82 -3.70
CA ASN A 623 -2.15 -31.34 -2.33
C ASN A 623 -0.99 -30.75 -1.53
N PHE A 624 -0.96 -29.42 -1.39
CA PHE A 624 0.04 -28.76 -0.56
C PHE A 624 -0.54 -28.35 0.79
N ARG A 625 0.33 -28.26 1.81
CA ARG A 625 0.03 -27.65 3.12
C ARG A 625 1.25 -26.93 3.64
N TYR A 626 1.00 -25.77 4.30
CA TYR A 626 2.05 -25.07 5.03
C TYR A 626 2.26 -25.71 6.40
N ILE A 627 3.52 -25.75 6.85
CA ILE A 627 3.93 -26.14 8.20
C ILE A 627 4.79 -25.05 8.79
N PHE A 628 4.44 -24.64 10.01
CA PHE A 628 5.12 -23.63 10.82
C PHE A 628 5.59 -24.26 12.14
N ASP A 629 6.48 -25.26 12.08
CA ASP A 629 7.01 -25.92 13.26
C ASP A 629 8.27 -25.21 13.76
N ASP A 630 8.32 -24.86 15.05
CA ASP A 630 9.44 -24.21 15.74
C ASP A 630 9.95 -22.92 15.08
N VAL A 631 9.06 -22.17 14.46
CA VAL A 631 9.39 -20.91 13.78
C VAL A 631 9.59 -19.81 14.81
N LYS A 632 10.70 -19.08 14.69
CA LYS A 632 11.00 -17.90 15.50
C LYS A 632 10.47 -16.64 14.84
N SER A 633 10.13 -15.63 15.64
CA SER A 633 9.81 -14.31 15.12
C SER A 633 11.04 -13.69 14.45
N PRO A 634 10.93 -13.27 13.16
CA PRO A 634 12.00 -12.52 12.50
C PRO A 634 12.30 -11.22 13.24
N TYR A 635 13.55 -10.77 13.20
CA TYR A 635 13.94 -9.53 13.84
C TYR A 635 15.09 -8.83 13.13
N ASP A 636 15.19 -7.52 13.37
CA ASP A 636 16.27 -6.66 12.91
C ASP A 636 17.06 -6.15 14.11
N ASP A 637 18.39 -6.32 14.10
CA ASP A 637 19.33 -5.68 15.02
C ASP A 637 19.85 -4.39 14.39
N GLU A 638 19.65 -3.26 15.06
CA GLU A 638 19.98 -1.93 14.56
C GLU A 638 21.15 -1.31 15.29
N ILE A 639 22.05 -0.68 14.53
CA ILE A 639 23.05 0.27 15.00
C ILE A 639 22.75 1.60 14.33
N ALA A 640 22.57 2.65 15.13
CA ALA A 640 22.34 4.00 14.63
C ALA A 640 23.35 4.98 15.22
N LEU A 641 23.90 5.87 14.38
CA LEU A 641 24.78 6.97 14.77
C LEU A 641 24.29 8.26 14.15
N GLY A 642 24.34 9.36 14.89
CA GLY A 642 23.91 10.66 14.41
C GLY A 642 24.76 11.81 14.94
N LEU A 643 24.83 12.87 14.15
CA LEU A 643 25.36 14.17 14.51
C LEU A 643 24.35 15.22 14.09
N ARG A 644 23.93 16.06 15.03
CA ARG A 644 23.14 17.27 14.75
C ARG A 644 23.94 18.49 15.15
N HIS A 645 23.88 19.54 14.33
CA HIS A 645 24.44 20.86 14.67
C HIS A 645 23.46 21.97 14.26
N ALA A 646 22.99 22.71 15.25
CA ALA A 646 22.12 23.87 15.07
C ALA A 646 22.92 25.14 15.08
N THR A 647 22.61 26.06 14.17
CA THR A 647 23.24 27.39 14.09
C THR A 647 22.17 28.48 14.07
N GLU A 648 22.43 29.61 14.68
CA GLU A 648 21.49 30.75 14.69
C GLU A 648 21.24 31.35 13.29
N SER A 649 22.22 31.27 12.39
CA SER A 649 22.19 31.98 11.10
C SER A 649 21.99 31.09 9.89
N PHE A 650 22.34 29.80 9.97
CA PHE A 650 22.32 28.88 8.82
C PHE A 650 21.41 27.68 9.03
N GLY A 651 20.64 27.70 10.14
CA GLY A 651 19.70 26.60 10.45
C GLY A 651 20.38 25.36 11.02
N ASN A 652 19.77 24.22 10.82
CA ASN A 652 20.13 22.95 11.43
C ASN A 652 20.72 21.99 10.39
N PHE A 653 21.74 21.27 10.77
CA PHE A 653 22.35 20.22 9.97
C PHE A 653 22.31 18.91 10.73
N ALA A 654 22.00 17.81 10.04
CA ALA A 654 22.06 16.47 10.61
C ALA A 654 22.72 15.49 9.65
N VAL A 655 23.57 14.62 10.18
CA VAL A 655 24.15 13.47 9.48
C VAL A 655 23.80 12.22 10.29
N LYS A 656 23.31 11.18 9.62
CA LYS A 656 22.91 9.93 10.26
C LYS A 656 23.47 8.74 9.50
N TYR A 657 23.82 7.70 10.24
CA TYR A 657 24.14 6.37 9.76
C TYR A 657 23.26 5.37 10.48
N VAL A 658 22.59 4.51 9.73
CA VAL A 658 21.75 3.43 10.25
C VAL A 658 22.14 2.15 9.55
N HIS A 659 22.42 1.12 10.33
CA HIS A 659 22.71 -0.22 9.86
C HIS A 659 21.76 -1.20 10.54
N ARG A 660 21.16 -2.11 9.78
CA ARG A 660 20.28 -3.17 10.29
C ARG A 660 20.69 -4.51 9.74
N ASP A 661 20.91 -5.46 10.64
CA ASP A 661 21.06 -6.88 10.35
C ASP A 661 19.71 -7.55 10.50
N LYS A 662 19.14 -8.07 9.42
CA LYS A 662 17.90 -8.84 9.40
C LYS A 662 18.20 -10.29 9.70
N LYS A 663 17.63 -10.84 10.76
CA LYS A 663 17.91 -12.19 11.28
C LYS A 663 16.66 -13.02 11.43
N ASP A 664 16.84 -14.33 11.39
CA ASP A 664 15.77 -15.31 11.49
C ASP A 664 14.62 -15.03 10.47
N GLN A 665 14.96 -14.43 9.29
CA GLN A 665 13.98 -14.14 8.25
C GLN A 665 13.39 -15.43 7.71
N LEU A 666 12.10 -15.41 7.41
CA LEU A 666 11.39 -16.61 7.00
C LEU A 666 11.67 -16.95 5.54
N SER A 667 11.95 -18.18 5.30
CA SER A 667 12.06 -18.77 3.98
C SER A 667 11.24 -20.06 3.90
N ARG A 668 10.97 -20.52 2.69
CA ARG A 668 10.16 -21.70 2.45
C ARG A 668 10.96 -22.77 1.70
N ASN A 669 10.70 -24.03 2.04
CA ASN A 669 11.16 -25.17 1.29
C ASN A 669 9.98 -26.08 0.94
N LYS A 670 9.88 -26.46 -0.32
CA LYS A 670 8.85 -27.36 -0.81
C LYS A 670 9.39 -28.79 -0.83
N GLU A 671 8.75 -29.67 -0.07
CA GLU A 671 9.07 -31.08 -0.16
C GLU A 671 8.55 -31.66 -1.49
N THR A 672 9.38 -32.37 -2.21
CA THR A 672 9.06 -32.94 -3.52
C THR A 672 8.24 -34.22 -3.43
N ASN A 673 8.19 -34.88 -2.27
CA ASN A 673 7.53 -36.16 -2.08
C ASN A 673 6.21 -36.05 -1.33
N LEU A 674 5.18 -36.73 -1.85
CA LEU A 674 3.92 -36.90 -1.12
C LEU A 674 4.14 -37.67 0.17
N LYS A 675 3.64 -37.18 1.30
CA LYS A 675 3.59 -37.92 2.55
C LYS A 675 2.48 -38.99 2.52
N ASN A 676 2.44 -39.82 3.55
CA ASN A 676 1.45 -40.88 3.68
C ASN A 676 0.00 -40.42 3.75
N ASP A 677 -0.22 -39.15 4.08
CA ASP A 677 -1.54 -38.49 4.12
C ASP A 677 -1.98 -37.91 2.74
N GLY A 678 -1.13 -38.05 1.72
CA GLY A 678 -1.39 -37.58 0.37
C GLY A 678 -1.08 -36.11 0.13
N TYR A 679 -0.39 -35.44 1.04
CA TYR A 679 0.03 -34.02 0.91
C TYR A 679 1.53 -33.88 0.67
N GLN A 680 1.90 -32.87 -0.08
CA GLN A 680 3.24 -32.28 -0.11
C GLN A 680 3.28 -31.11 0.87
N TYR A 681 4.37 -30.95 1.59
CA TYR A 681 4.47 -29.90 2.60
C TYR A 681 5.40 -28.77 2.13
N ILE A 682 4.96 -27.56 2.40
CA ILE A 682 5.78 -26.35 2.30
C ILE A 682 6.14 -25.99 3.74
N THR A 683 7.39 -26.25 4.09
CA THR A 683 7.89 -25.98 5.43
C THR A 683 8.53 -24.60 5.48
N ILE A 684 8.20 -23.82 6.51
CA ILE A 684 8.75 -22.50 6.75
C ILE A 684 9.90 -22.61 7.75
N TYR A 685 11.01 -21.95 7.47
CA TYR A 685 12.25 -21.96 8.25
C TYR A 685 12.75 -20.54 8.52
N ASN A 686 13.63 -20.41 9.52
CA ASN A 686 14.32 -19.17 9.89
C ASN A 686 15.76 -19.13 9.36
N ASN A 687 15.99 -19.42 8.10
CA ASN A 687 17.33 -19.41 7.51
C ASN A 687 17.59 -18.21 6.59
N GLY A 688 16.61 -17.30 6.47
CA GLY A 688 16.80 -16.07 5.74
C GLY A 688 17.56 -15.03 6.54
N THR A 689 18.33 -14.22 5.82
CA THR A 689 19.11 -13.10 6.35
C THR A 689 19.00 -11.91 5.42
N GLY A 690 19.30 -10.73 5.91
CA GLY A 690 19.39 -9.52 5.10
C GLY A 690 20.20 -8.45 5.82
N GLU A 691 20.51 -7.40 5.10
CA GLU A 691 21.25 -6.26 5.58
C GLU A 691 20.71 -4.97 4.95
N SER A 692 20.61 -3.93 5.74
CA SER A 692 20.24 -2.59 5.26
C SER A 692 21.23 -1.57 5.82
N GLU A 693 21.79 -0.76 4.96
CA GLU A 693 22.74 0.30 5.30
C GLU A 693 22.25 1.62 4.72
N ARG A 694 22.21 2.68 5.56
CA ARG A 694 21.78 3.99 5.13
C ARG A 694 22.64 5.11 5.70
N TYR A 695 23.07 6.01 4.83
CA TYR A 695 23.68 7.29 5.16
C TYR A 695 22.72 8.41 4.78
N SER A 696 22.48 9.37 5.64
CA SER A 696 21.62 10.52 5.32
C SER A 696 22.21 11.82 5.81
N LEU A 697 21.96 12.86 5.04
CA LEU A 697 22.29 14.26 5.32
C LEU A 697 20.99 15.06 5.27
N SER A 698 20.75 15.92 6.24
CA SER A 698 19.60 16.82 6.26
C SER A 698 20.03 18.22 6.65
N TRP A 699 19.39 19.21 6.08
CA TRP A 699 19.53 20.61 6.39
C TRP A 699 18.20 21.31 6.34
N ASP A 700 17.91 22.18 7.32
CA ASP A 700 16.77 23.08 7.29
C ASP A 700 17.12 24.45 7.88
N ALA A 701 16.51 25.49 7.32
CA ALA A 701 16.70 26.87 7.76
C ALA A 701 15.45 27.71 7.48
N LYS A 702 15.27 28.72 8.32
CA LYS A 702 14.25 29.76 8.13
C LYS A 702 14.89 31.12 8.00
N PHE A 703 14.63 31.83 6.90
CA PHE A 703 15.15 33.17 6.59
C PHE A 703 13.95 34.11 6.36
N GLY A 704 13.51 34.77 7.42
CA GLY A 704 12.28 35.58 7.37
C GLY A 704 11.08 34.73 7.04
N ASP A 705 10.39 35.06 5.92
CA ASP A 705 9.20 34.36 5.45
C ASP A 705 9.55 33.13 4.56
N HIS A 706 10.82 32.82 4.40
CA HIS A 706 11.30 31.69 3.60
C HIS A 706 11.71 30.55 4.53
N SER A 707 11.12 29.37 4.33
CA SER A 707 11.54 28.12 4.95
C SER A 707 12.14 27.21 3.88
N ILE A 708 13.38 26.79 4.08
CA ILE A 708 14.14 25.97 3.11
C ILE A 708 14.61 24.73 3.83
N TRP A 709 14.49 23.61 3.18
CA TRP A 709 15.01 22.34 3.66
C TRP A 709 15.55 21.49 2.51
N ALA A 710 16.53 20.67 2.82
CA ALA A 710 17.10 19.70 1.89
C ALA A 710 17.55 18.45 2.63
N ASN A 711 17.39 17.31 1.99
CA ASN A 711 17.97 16.08 2.50
C ASN A 711 18.47 15.21 1.34
N ALA A 712 19.39 14.31 1.66
CA ALA A 712 19.88 13.30 0.74
C ALA A 712 20.16 12.01 1.52
N SER A 713 19.92 10.88 0.89
CA SER A 713 20.25 9.57 1.44
C SER A 713 20.90 8.66 0.41
N TYR A 714 21.82 7.85 0.89
CA TYR A 714 22.35 6.68 0.19
C TYR A 714 21.94 5.46 0.97
N SER A 715 21.26 4.52 0.31
CA SER A 715 20.79 3.28 0.93
C SER A 715 21.23 2.08 0.10
N GLN A 716 21.66 1.04 0.78
CA GLN A 716 21.97 -0.26 0.19
C GLN A 716 21.25 -1.33 0.98
N ASN A 717 20.48 -2.19 0.29
CA ASN A 717 19.70 -3.25 0.90
C ASN A 717 20.05 -4.57 0.21
N SER A 718 20.16 -5.64 0.99
CA SER A 718 20.31 -7.00 0.51
C SER A 718 19.46 -7.95 1.33
N GLU A 719 18.81 -8.89 0.68
CA GLU A 719 18.01 -9.94 1.33
C GLU A 719 18.29 -11.28 0.65
N SER A 720 18.39 -12.35 1.44
CA SER A 720 18.68 -13.69 0.93
C SER A 720 17.44 -14.39 0.35
N ASN A 721 16.24 -13.89 0.64
CA ASN A 721 14.99 -14.52 0.25
C ASN A 721 13.97 -13.48 -0.21
N SER A 722 13.22 -13.85 -1.23
CA SER A 722 12.02 -13.10 -1.64
C SER A 722 10.91 -13.27 -0.61
N ASP A 723 9.86 -12.51 -0.80
CA ASP A 723 8.69 -12.45 0.04
C ASP A 723 8.10 -13.85 0.38
N TYR A 724 7.89 -14.08 1.67
CA TYR A 724 7.23 -15.30 2.17
C TYR A 724 5.71 -15.25 2.06
N THR A 725 5.14 -14.04 1.89
CA THR A 725 3.69 -13.85 1.80
C THR A 725 3.17 -14.17 0.41
N ALA A 726 4.06 -14.21 -0.61
CA ALA A 726 3.67 -14.61 -1.94
C ALA A 726 2.90 -15.93 -1.85
N THR A 727 1.61 -15.89 -2.17
CA THR A 727 0.86 -17.11 -2.43
C THR A 727 1.65 -17.90 -3.46
N PRO A 728 1.83 -19.21 -3.28
CA PRO A 728 2.32 -19.97 -4.40
C PRO A 728 1.25 -19.85 -5.49
N ASP A 729 1.49 -18.94 -6.41
CA ASP A 729 0.91 -19.12 -7.73
C ASP A 729 1.13 -20.58 -8.12
N ASN A 730 0.28 -21.13 -8.95
CA ASN A 730 0.49 -22.44 -9.56
C ASN A 730 1.85 -22.55 -10.29
N THR A 731 2.59 -21.47 -10.32
CA THR A 731 3.99 -21.41 -10.75
C THR A 731 4.81 -22.23 -9.75
N PRO A 732 5.45 -23.32 -10.16
CA PRO A 732 6.31 -24.08 -9.28
C PRO A 732 7.34 -23.14 -8.63
N ILE A 733 7.53 -23.25 -7.32
CA ILE A 733 8.58 -22.51 -6.58
C ILE A 733 9.96 -22.69 -7.24
N GLU A 734 10.12 -23.76 -8.00
CA GLU A 734 11.31 -24.18 -8.75
C GLU A 734 11.25 -23.75 -10.22
N SER A 735 10.38 -22.82 -10.63
CA SER A 735 10.41 -22.31 -12.00
C SER A 735 11.79 -21.74 -12.28
N LEU A 736 12.46 -22.37 -13.23
CA LEU A 736 13.77 -21.91 -13.68
C LEU A 736 13.59 -20.73 -14.61
N VAL A 737 14.44 -19.75 -14.43
CA VAL A 737 14.57 -18.57 -15.29
C VAL A 737 16.01 -18.40 -15.70
N TYR A 738 16.25 -17.73 -16.79
CA TYR A 738 17.59 -17.45 -17.30
C TYR A 738 17.89 -15.96 -17.14
N TYR A 739 18.95 -15.64 -16.41
CA TYR A 739 19.37 -14.27 -16.16
C TYR A 739 20.89 -14.15 -16.29
N GLU A 740 21.38 -13.22 -17.11
CA GLU A 740 22.79 -12.90 -17.32
C GLU A 740 23.73 -14.10 -17.55
N GLY A 741 23.24 -15.12 -18.23
CA GLY A 741 24.08 -16.29 -18.55
C GLY A 741 23.89 -17.48 -17.61
N GLU A 742 23.13 -17.34 -16.54
CA GLU A 742 22.92 -18.36 -15.53
C GLU A 742 21.46 -18.78 -15.41
N LEU A 743 21.24 -20.06 -15.08
CA LEU A 743 19.94 -20.58 -14.68
C LEU A 743 19.80 -20.41 -13.18
N MET A 744 18.72 -19.75 -12.77
CA MET A 744 18.37 -19.59 -11.36
C MET A 744 16.89 -19.88 -11.14
N SER A 745 16.47 -19.97 -9.89
CA SER A 745 15.05 -20.06 -9.57
C SER A 745 14.39 -18.68 -9.69
N LEU A 746 13.09 -18.66 -9.98
CA LEU A 746 12.32 -17.41 -9.99
C LEU A 746 12.42 -16.67 -8.64
N SER A 747 12.48 -17.42 -7.55
CA SER A 747 12.62 -16.82 -6.21
C SER A 747 13.99 -16.16 -5.99
N GLU A 748 15.07 -16.68 -6.59
CA GLU A 748 16.38 -16.02 -6.57
C GLU A 748 16.35 -14.75 -7.42
N LEU A 749 15.72 -14.78 -8.58
CA LEU A 749 15.55 -13.61 -9.43
C LEU A 749 14.76 -12.51 -8.72
N ASP A 750 13.70 -12.86 -8.00
CA ASP A 750 12.87 -11.89 -7.28
C ASP A 750 13.65 -11.14 -6.19
N THR A 751 14.74 -11.69 -5.68
CA THR A 751 15.65 -10.95 -4.79
C THR A 751 16.42 -9.85 -5.51
N LEU A 752 16.56 -9.94 -6.83
CA LEU A 752 17.24 -8.96 -7.69
C LEU A 752 16.28 -7.90 -8.24
N LYS A 753 14.97 -8.14 -8.16
CA LYS A 753 13.94 -7.17 -8.53
C LYS A 753 13.68 -6.25 -7.34
N ALA A 754 14.27 -5.08 -7.37
CA ALA A 754 14.15 -4.12 -6.27
C ALA A 754 13.11 -3.04 -6.60
N ASN A 755 11.89 -3.16 -6.12
CA ASN A 755 10.88 -2.08 -6.21
C ASN A 755 11.32 -0.94 -5.31
N PHE A 756 12.00 -0.78 -4.44
CA PHE A 756 12.51 0.35 -3.62
C PHE A 756 14.05 0.43 -3.71
N GLY A 757 14.60 0.14 -4.88
CA GLY A 757 16.01 -0.13 -5.06
C GLY A 757 16.87 1.07 -5.47
N ARG A 758 16.33 2.27 -5.51
CA ARG A 758 17.14 3.43 -5.89
C ARG A 758 18.13 3.78 -4.76
N PRO A 759 19.44 3.64 -5.00
CA PRO A 759 20.40 3.77 -3.91
C PRO A 759 20.55 5.21 -3.43
N VAL A 760 20.37 6.20 -4.31
CA VAL A 760 20.50 7.62 -3.97
C VAL A 760 19.16 8.31 -4.12
N THR A 761 18.71 8.95 -3.06
CA THR A 761 17.56 9.86 -3.09
C THR A 761 17.94 11.20 -2.46
N ALA A 762 17.36 12.29 -2.99
CA ALA A 762 17.52 13.61 -2.38
C ALA A 762 16.24 14.43 -2.60
N ASN A 763 15.86 15.16 -1.56
CA ASN A 763 14.70 16.03 -1.60
C ASN A 763 15.12 17.46 -1.21
N PHE A 764 14.43 18.41 -1.80
CA PHE A 764 14.57 19.83 -1.51
C PHE A 764 13.18 20.45 -1.43
N GLY A 765 12.98 21.36 -0.50
CA GLY A 765 11.77 22.16 -0.40
C GLY A 765 12.07 23.61 -0.08
N TRP A 766 11.25 24.48 -0.65
CA TRP A 766 11.26 25.92 -0.40
C TRP A 766 9.84 26.42 -0.28
N ASN A 767 9.44 26.75 0.94
CA ASN A 767 8.14 27.33 1.26
C ASN A 767 8.32 28.81 1.58
N THR A 768 7.42 29.66 1.07
CA THR A 768 7.49 31.09 1.30
C THR A 768 6.12 31.77 1.27
N ASP A 769 5.91 32.66 2.21
CA ASP A 769 4.79 33.58 2.24
C ASP A 769 5.23 34.91 1.60
N TRP A 770 4.84 35.10 0.32
CA TRP A 770 5.17 36.33 -0.41
C TRP A 770 4.40 37.54 0.11
N THR A 771 3.20 37.29 0.58
CA THR A 771 2.31 38.25 1.22
C THR A 771 1.41 37.52 2.21
N ASP A 772 0.68 38.24 3.04
CA ASP A 772 -0.33 37.65 3.96
C ASP A 772 -1.41 36.84 3.25
N THR A 773 -1.52 36.95 1.92
CA THR A 773 -2.56 36.32 1.11
C THR A 773 -2.04 35.43 0.00
N PHE A 774 -0.74 35.32 -0.20
CA PHE A 774 -0.15 34.53 -1.25
C PHE A 774 1.08 33.79 -0.78
N SER A 775 1.04 32.48 -0.84
CA SER A 775 2.15 31.60 -0.52
C SER A 775 2.45 30.60 -1.63
N THR A 776 3.70 30.13 -1.66
CA THR A 776 4.13 29.04 -2.56
C THR A 776 5.01 28.03 -1.84
N GLY A 777 4.86 26.75 -2.22
CA GLY A 777 5.73 25.67 -1.84
C GLY A 777 6.30 24.98 -3.09
N LEU A 778 7.62 24.94 -3.20
CA LEU A 778 8.34 24.23 -4.25
C LEU A 778 9.03 23.02 -3.63
N THR A 779 8.84 21.86 -4.20
CA THR A 779 9.57 20.64 -3.85
C THR A 779 10.33 20.12 -5.06
N ALA A 780 11.50 19.52 -4.83
CA ALA A 780 12.24 18.79 -5.84
C ALA A 780 12.68 17.46 -5.27
N THR A 781 12.41 16.38 -5.98
CA THR A 781 12.78 15.01 -5.62
C THR A 781 13.70 14.44 -6.67
N TYR A 782 14.91 14.07 -6.27
CA TYR A 782 15.88 13.35 -7.07
C TYR A 782 15.90 11.87 -6.68
N SER A 783 15.80 11.00 -7.68
CA SER A 783 15.98 9.56 -7.54
C SER A 783 17.09 9.09 -8.46
N GLY A 784 18.13 8.46 -7.90
CA GLY A 784 19.29 7.98 -8.64
C GLY A 784 18.96 6.84 -9.60
N SER A 785 19.86 6.56 -10.53
CA SER A 785 19.75 5.37 -11.39
C SER A 785 19.87 4.09 -10.58
N TYR A 786 19.26 3.02 -11.07
CA TYR A 786 19.37 1.67 -10.48
C TYR A 786 19.19 0.61 -11.56
N THR A 787 19.72 -0.59 -11.28
CA THR A 787 19.65 -1.73 -12.19
C THR A 787 18.79 -2.83 -11.58
N THR A 788 17.88 -3.38 -12.35
CA THR A 788 17.00 -4.50 -11.95
C THR A 788 16.85 -5.49 -13.08
N ALA A 789 16.32 -6.68 -12.79
CA ALA A 789 16.03 -7.69 -13.80
C ALA A 789 14.63 -7.47 -14.39
N ILE A 790 14.54 -7.32 -15.71
CA ILE A 790 13.26 -7.26 -16.42
C ILE A 790 13.10 -8.46 -17.36
N LYS A 791 11.85 -8.92 -17.54
CA LYS A 791 11.54 -10.05 -18.42
C LYS A 791 11.74 -9.64 -19.88
N SER A 792 12.54 -10.44 -20.60
CA SER A 792 12.72 -10.30 -22.06
C SER A 792 11.48 -10.80 -22.81
N SER A 793 11.23 -10.28 -23.99
CA SER A 793 10.16 -10.73 -24.89
C SER A 793 10.34 -12.15 -25.42
N SER A 794 11.53 -12.73 -25.31
CA SER A 794 11.86 -14.07 -25.79
C SER A 794 12.34 -14.99 -24.68
N ASP A 795 11.89 -16.24 -24.71
CA ASP A 795 12.39 -17.29 -23.82
C ASP A 795 13.78 -17.76 -24.24
N GLN A 796 14.59 -18.18 -23.25
CA GLN A 796 15.91 -18.78 -23.52
C GLN A 796 15.76 -20.27 -23.76
N ARG A 797 16.33 -20.76 -24.88
CA ARG A 797 16.44 -22.17 -25.16
C ARG A 797 17.65 -22.78 -24.46
N ILE A 798 17.45 -23.81 -23.68
CA ILE A 798 18.49 -24.48 -22.89
C ILE A 798 18.44 -25.97 -23.18
N GLY A 799 19.61 -26.53 -23.52
CA GLY A 799 19.79 -27.98 -23.66
C GLY A 799 20.15 -28.60 -22.30
N ILE A 800 19.29 -29.43 -21.76
CA ILE A 800 19.58 -30.21 -20.55
C ILE A 800 20.10 -31.58 -20.93
N GLY A 801 21.19 -32.03 -20.31
CA GLY A 801 21.74 -33.37 -20.49
C GLY A 801 22.89 -33.47 -21.50
N SER A 802 23.43 -32.33 -21.99
CA SER A 802 24.58 -32.33 -22.92
C SER A 802 25.88 -32.92 -22.33
N GLU A 803 25.99 -33.02 -21.01
CA GLU A 803 27.11 -33.63 -20.29
C GLU A 803 26.88 -35.13 -19.98
N CYS A 804 25.69 -35.62 -20.17
CA CYS A 804 25.37 -37.04 -19.93
C CYS A 804 25.41 -37.79 -21.26
N THR A 805 26.43 -38.66 -21.44
CA THR A 805 26.65 -39.44 -22.69
C THR A 805 25.59 -40.51 -22.98
N THR A 806 24.69 -40.78 -22.04
CA THR A 806 23.60 -41.76 -22.13
C THR A 806 22.20 -41.15 -22.02
N CYS A 807 22.09 -39.83 -21.84
CA CYS A 807 20.82 -39.14 -21.75
C CYS A 807 20.46 -38.57 -23.14
N GLU A 808 19.17 -38.65 -23.51
CA GLU A 808 18.69 -37.84 -24.62
C GLU A 808 18.66 -36.37 -24.18
N ALA A 809 19.33 -35.51 -24.94
CA ALA A 809 19.30 -34.08 -24.68
C ALA A 809 17.86 -33.55 -24.85
N VAL A 810 17.28 -33.01 -23.78
CA VAL A 810 15.97 -32.35 -23.80
C VAL A 810 16.23 -30.87 -23.90
N GLU A 811 15.59 -30.22 -24.87
CA GLU A 811 15.57 -28.76 -24.94
C GLU A 811 14.37 -28.24 -24.18
N ILE A 812 14.61 -27.30 -23.28
CA ILE A 812 13.57 -26.58 -22.57
C ILE A 812 13.66 -25.10 -22.91
N PHE A 813 12.51 -24.44 -22.90
CA PHE A 813 12.42 -22.99 -22.99
C PHE A 813 12.14 -22.48 -21.59
N VAL A 814 12.91 -21.50 -21.13
CA VAL A 814 12.75 -20.87 -19.84
C VAL A 814 12.65 -19.37 -20.02
N PRO A 815 11.82 -18.68 -19.23
CA PRO A 815 11.72 -17.23 -19.27
C PRO A 815 13.10 -16.57 -19.13
N LYS A 816 13.43 -15.67 -20.03
CA LYS A 816 14.68 -14.92 -20.01
C LYS A 816 14.46 -13.59 -19.32
N TYR A 817 15.39 -13.23 -18.48
CA TYR A 817 15.46 -11.90 -17.84
C TYR A 817 16.80 -11.26 -18.18
N GLU A 818 16.80 -9.95 -18.27
CA GLU A 818 17.98 -9.15 -18.59
C GLU A 818 18.13 -8.01 -17.59
N ALA A 819 19.40 -7.65 -17.28
CA ALA A 819 19.68 -6.50 -16.45
C ALA A 819 19.31 -5.21 -17.21
N HIS A 820 18.44 -4.42 -16.63
CA HIS A 820 18.05 -3.13 -17.17
C HIS A 820 18.38 -2.01 -16.17
N THR A 821 19.04 -0.97 -16.65
CA THR A 821 19.37 0.20 -15.82
C THR A 821 18.39 1.32 -16.14
N PHE A 822 17.63 1.70 -15.14
CA PHE A 822 16.75 2.86 -15.19
C PHE A 822 17.54 4.12 -14.85
N ASP A 823 17.38 5.15 -15.66
CA ASP A 823 18.03 6.42 -15.46
C ASP A 823 17.57 7.15 -14.20
N SER A 824 18.40 8.06 -13.73
CA SER A 824 18.03 8.98 -12.66
C SER A 824 16.96 9.95 -13.13
N ARG A 825 16.08 10.35 -12.20
CA ARG A 825 15.07 11.38 -12.44
C ARG A 825 15.15 12.50 -11.42
N ILE A 826 14.74 13.68 -11.83
CA ILE A 826 14.47 14.80 -10.94
C ILE A 826 13.10 15.37 -11.24
N MET A 827 12.23 15.38 -10.24
CA MET A 827 10.86 15.84 -10.34
C MET A 827 10.65 17.07 -9.48
N PHE A 828 10.10 18.12 -10.08
CA PHE A 828 9.73 19.31 -9.34
C PHE A 828 8.21 19.39 -9.20
N ALA A 829 7.73 19.76 -8.01
CA ALA A 829 6.33 20.05 -7.79
C ALA A 829 6.16 21.43 -7.15
N LEU A 830 5.13 22.15 -7.55
CA LEU A 830 4.81 23.49 -7.08
C LEU A 830 3.39 23.52 -6.52
N SER A 831 3.26 24.04 -5.31
CA SER A 831 1.97 24.44 -4.73
C SER A 831 1.89 25.94 -4.67
N SER A 832 0.75 26.52 -5.05
CA SER A 832 0.47 27.96 -4.95
C SER A 832 -0.88 28.16 -4.32
N ARG A 833 -0.94 28.99 -3.30
CA ARG A 833 -2.14 29.29 -2.50
C ARG A 833 -2.41 30.78 -2.47
N TRP A 834 -3.65 31.17 -2.79
CA TRP A 834 -4.16 32.52 -2.71
C TRP A 834 -5.34 32.59 -1.76
N ASP A 835 -5.22 33.32 -0.67
CA ASP A 835 -6.24 33.54 0.33
C ASP A 835 -6.92 34.89 0.09
N TYR A 836 -8.20 34.87 -0.26
CA TYR A 836 -9.00 36.05 -0.44
C TYR A 836 -9.94 36.26 0.76
N GLN A 837 -9.64 37.29 1.56
CA GLN A 837 -10.45 37.63 2.71
C GLN A 837 -11.75 38.32 2.30
N ILE A 838 -12.91 37.71 2.56
CA ILE A 838 -14.23 38.25 2.30
C ILE A 838 -14.66 39.13 3.47
N SER A 839 -14.42 38.70 4.71
CA SER A 839 -14.69 39.42 5.95
C SER A 839 -13.66 39.03 7.03
N GLN A 840 -13.78 39.56 8.24
CA GLN A 840 -12.86 39.21 9.33
C GLN A 840 -12.91 37.70 9.70
N SER A 841 -13.98 37.02 9.38
CA SER A 841 -14.22 35.59 9.72
C SER A 841 -14.45 34.73 8.51
N GLN A 842 -14.24 35.22 7.28
CA GLN A 842 -14.55 34.45 6.07
C GLN A 842 -13.47 34.67 5.03
N SER A 843 -12.95 33.56 4.48
CA SER A 843 -11.99 33.60 3.39
C SER A 843 -12.33 32.57 2.32
N VAL A 844 -11.83 32.81 1.12
CA VAL A 844 -11.79 31.86 0.03
C VAL A 844 -10.34 31.62 -0.33
N GLU A 845 -9.93 30.37 -0.30
CA GLU A 845 -8.62 29.92 -0.77
C GLU A 845 -8.74 29.38 -2.19
N VAL A 846 -7.83 29.77 -3.06
CA VAL A 846 -7.62 29.12 -4.37
C VAL A 846 -6.25 28.47 -4.34
N ARG A 847 -6.20 27.19 -4.68
CA ARG A 847 -4.96 26.39 -4.68
C ARG A 847 -4.71 25.80 -6.05
N LEU A 848 -3.47 25.90 -6.50
CA LEU A 848 -2.96 25.25 -7.70
C LEU A 848 -1.73 24.42 -7.33
N ASP A 849 -1.83 23.10 -7.48
CA ASP A 849 -0.71 22.18 -7.34
C ASP A 849 -0.30 21.66 -8.72
N ILE A 850 0.99 21.70 -9.01
CA ILE A 850 1.58 21.22 -10.27
C ILE A 850 2.61 20.17 -9.92
N SER A 851 2.37 18.92 -10.30
CA SER A 851 3.38 17.87 -10.23
C SER A 851 4.17 17.81 -11.54
N ASN A 852 5.43 17.39 -11.45
CA ASN A 852 6.36 17.38 -12.58
C ASN A 852 6.39 18.70 -13.36
N LEU A 853 6.65 19.81 -12.66
CA LEU A 853 6.59 21.19 -13.17
C LEU A 853 7.34 21.41 -14.50
N PHE A 854 8.47 20.75 -14.68
CA PHE A 854 9.30 20.88 -15.89
C PHE A 854 9.06 19.79 -16.94
N ASN A 855 8.01 18.97 -16.75
CA ASN A 855 7.67 17.91 -17.69
C ASN A 855 8.84 16.95 -17.97
N ALA A 856 9.52 16.50 -16.92
CA ALA A 856 10.64 15.56 -17.00
C ALA A 856 10.11 14.12 -17.18
N ARG A 857 10.91 13.24 -17.78
CA ARG A 857 10.59 11.81 -17.86
C ARG A 857 10.68 11.16 -16.47
N SER A 858 9.75 10.23 -16.21
CA SER A 858 9.68 9.55 -14.91
C SER A 858 10.68 8.40 -14.78
N HIS A 859 11.10 7.81 -15.90
CA HIS A 859 11.95 6.61 -15.94
C HIS A 859 11.47 5.56 -14.93
N ALA A 860 10.16 5.38 -14.87
CA ALA A 860 9.53 4.42 -13.97
C ALA A 860 9.48 3.03 -14.62
N ILE A 861 9.56 1.99 -13.80
CA ILE A 861 9.25 0.63 -14.25
C ILE A 861 7.74 0.53 -14.41
N THR A 862 7.29 0.00 -15.53
CA THR A 862 5.91 -0.41 -15.75
C THR A 862 5.88 -1.92 -15.98
N GLU A 863 5.10 -2.64 -15.17
CA GLU A 863 4.75 -4.03 -15.47
C GLU A 863 3.69 -4.05 -16.58
N GLY A 864 4.02 -4.05 -17.77
CA GLY A 864 3.11 -3.92 -18.90
C GLY A 864 3.37 -2.60 -19.59
N ASN A 865 4.62 -2.44 -20.01
CA ASN A 865 5.14 -1.29 -20.70
C ASN A 865 4.12 -0.73 -21.72
N SER A 866 3.32 0.24 -21.28
CA SER A 866 2.35 0.92 -22.13
C SER A 866 3.04 1.82 -23.18
N GLY A 867 4.37 2.01 -23.07
CA GLY A 867 5.11 2.94 -23.89
C GLY A 867 4.79 4.41 -23.60
N ILE A 868 4.09 4.71 -22.51
CA ILE A 868 3.72 6.07 -22.11
C ILE A 868 4.20 6.34 -20.70
N GLU A 869 4.83 7.49 -20.45
CA GLU A 869 5.15 7.98 -19.11
C GLU A 869 4.33 9.22 -18.79
N PRO A 870 3.88 9.41 -17.51
CA PRO A 870 3.22 10.63 -17.09
C PRO A 870 4.20 11.81 -17.11
N GLY A 871 3.76 12.92 -17.64
CA GLY A 871 4.46 14.20 -17.63
C GLY A 871 3.92 15.13 -16.54
N ARG A 872 3.77 16.42 -16.88
CA ARG A 872 3.25 17.46 -15.96
C ARG A 872 1.76 17.32 -15.75
N MET A 873 1.32 17.37 -14.49
CA MET A 873 -0.09 17.27 -14.09
C MET A 873 -0.50 18.43 -13.18
N PHE A 874 -1.79 18.77 -13.22
CA PHE A 874 -2.35 19.91 -12.50
C PHE A 874 -3.51 19.49 -11.60
N TRP A 875 -3.51 20.02 -10.38
CA TRP A 875 -4.66 20.02 -9.49
C TRP A 875 -5.10 21.46 -9.26
N LEU A 876 -6.38 21.73 -9.40
CA LEU A 876 -6.97 23.03 -9.10
C LEU A 876 -8.03 22.85 -8.02
N GLY A 877 -7.97 23.68 -6.99
CA GLY A 877 -8.90 23.66 -5.86
C GLY A 877 -9.38 25.03 -5.45
N VAL A 878 -10.58 25.05 -4.87
CA VAL A 878 -11.17 26.21 -4.22
C VAL A 878 -11.77 25.76 -2.90
N SER A 879 -11.47 26.47 -1.82
CA SER A 879 -12.08 26.23 -0.51
C SER A 879 -12.58 27.51 0.13
N TYR A 880 -13.69 27.37 0.84
CA TYR A 880 -14.29 28.42 1.68
C TYR A 880 -14.02 28.09 3.14
N ASN A 881 -13.52 29.06 3.89
CA ASN A 881 -13.22 28.94 5.31
C ASN A 881 -13.98 30.01 6.10
N TYR A 882 -14.54 29.58 7.23
CA TYR A 882 -15.16 30.45 8.24
C TYR A 882 -14.47 30.16 9.58
N GLU A 883 -13.96 31.20 10.27
CA GLU A 883 -13.30 31.16 11.58
C GLU A 883 -13.96 32.08 12.58
#